data_f98eb5eca5f631255260e28b7168a62c
#
_entry.id   f98eb5eca5f631255260e28b7168a62c
#
_cell.length_a   1.000
_cell.length_b   1.000
_cell.length_c   1.000
_cell.angle_alpha   90.00
_cell.angle_beta   90.00
_cell.angle_gamma   90.00
#
_symmetry.space_group_name_H-M   'P 1'
#
loop_
_entity.id
_entity.type
_entity.pdbx_description
1 polymer ?
#
loop_
_entity_poly.entity_id
_entity_poly.type
_entity_poly.pdbx_seq_one_letter_code
_entity_poly.pdbx_strand_id
1 'polypeptide(L)'
;MAKTAALHLEGVVDHVLYCNAENGYTVLELDAGSALVTVVGEIGEVEEGESLILEGEYVNHPRFGPQFRAQYWERKLPADALNIQRYLSSGAIKGIGPSLARKIVENFGDRTLEIMEQEPTRLLEIRGISPKKCEAIAAEVKQIFSLRSLMQFLAQYEIRSKYAMRAYQRWGIGAMDLIASNPYLLCTPGIDLDFLKADAVANGMHFSHDAPQRIQAGIVYILTFNASAGYTCLPLDRLRPKVCTYLKIADADFEAPFAAALEEKIIYLYEKAGRAFVYLEDYYIAESYIADRVGVIQDFSAPEDRTDFTEMIDAQEQEQGMEYAALQKKAITTALSRGMVILTGGPGTGKTTTLNAIIRLYEKQGYRVMIGAPTGRAASRVSDLTGYEAHTIHRMLTVEYDMSGKMHFQHNEQNPLDCDVMVVDEMSMVDVLLFEHLLRALRLGCKLVLVGDCDQLPSVGAGNLLRDLIDSGRVPVVALKEIFRQAQKSSIITNAHKIIHGEYPDLTQKKSDCFFFQRLQPETALPLILELVQTRLPKAYGYSPTEDIQVITPSRKGVMGVVELNQQLQNVLNPPAEGLPQVKSVLYTFREGDKVMQIKNNYDIIWHKDGEAGTGIFNGDIGYLRAVNRQTQEVVADFEGRRAVYPFDQLDQLELAYAITVHKSQGSEFQAVILPLLGGFPKLYYRNLLYTAVTRARRLLILVGSQKVIFQMVENNRRMNRYTCLRDMLEAQKHAEPQTEGAASADLFSDVEAETKNQEESS
;
A
#
# COMPACT_ATOMS: atom_id res chain seq x y z
N MET A 1 20.72 17.43 17.84
CA MET A 1 20.02 16.95 19.05
C MET A 1 20.91 15.89 19.66
N ALA A 2 21.30 16.06 20.91
CA ALA A 2 22.13 15.11 21.62
C ALA A 2 21.36 13.77 21.71
N LYS A 3 21.98 12.66 21.26
CA LYS A 3 21.50 11.31 21.57
C LYS A 3 21.46 11.22 23.10
N THR A 4 20.29 11.17 23.69
CA THR A 4 20.12 10.73 25.08
C THR A 4 20.73 9.33 25.12
N ALA A 5 21.70 9.10 25.98
CA ALA A 5 22.29 7.78 26.14
C ALA A 5 21.15 6.81 26.53
N ALA A 6 20.95 5.75 25.76
CA ALA A 6 20.00 4.70 26.10
C ALA A 6 20.40 4.13 27.46
N LEU A 7 19.47 4.05 28.38
CA LEU A 7 19.69 3.44 29.68
C LEU A 7 19.70 1.92 29.51
N HIS A 8 20.57 1.27 30.24
CA HIS A 8 20.71 -0.19 30.25
C HIS A 8 20.05 -0.74 31.51
N LEU A 9 19.19 -1.74 31.33
CA LEU A 9 18.49 -2.43 32.43
C LEU A 9 18.63 -3.94 32.24
N GLU A 10 19.15 -4.62 33.24
CA GLU A 10 19.25 -6.09 33.26
C GLU A 10 18.43 -6.64 34.42
N GLY A 11 17.72 -7.74 34.20
CA GLY A 11 16.93 -8.39 35.23
C GLY A 11 16.28 -9.69 34.75
N VAL A 12 15.55 -10.33 35.66
CA VAL A 12 14.81 -11.57 35.41
C VAL A 12 13.32 -11.25 35.30
N VAL A 13 12.63 -11.83 34.34
CA VAL A 13 11.17 -11.70 34.20
C VAL A 13 10.51 -12.34 35.42
N ASP A 14 9.84 -11.52 36.21
CA ASP A 14 9.08 -11.99 37.37
C ASP A 14 7.66 -12.38 36.94
N HIS A 15 7.00 -11.53 36.16
CA HIS A 15 5.64 -11.80 35.68
C HIS A 15 5.37 -11.18 34.31
N VAL A 16 4.64 -11.90 33.45
CA VAL A 16 4.16 -11.36 32.16
C VAL A 16 2.72 -10.89 32.31
N LEU A 17 2.53 -9.58 32.31
CA LEU A 17 1.21 -8.97 32.50
C LEU A 17 0.34 -8.99 31.24
N TYR A 18 0.97 -8.85 30.08
CA TYR A 18 0.30 -8.85 28.78
C TYR A 18 1.28 -9.15 27.66
N CYS A 19 0.87 -9.95 26.70
CA CYS A 19 1.62 -10.19 25.46
C CYS A 19 0.66 -10.26 24.29
N ASN A 20 0.97 -9.52 23.21
CA ASN A 20 0.26 -9.59 21.94
C ASN A 20 1.08 -10.40 20.95
N ALA A 21 0.63 -11.60 20.62
CA ALA A 21 1.31 -12.52 19.71
C ALA A 21 1.47 -11.99 18.26
N GLU A 22 0.59 -11.09 17.81
CA GLU A 22 0.62 -10.57 16.44
C GLU A 22 1.70 -9.51 16.21
N ASN A 23 1.90 -8.59 17.17
CA ASN A 23 2.86 -7.48 17.04
C ASN A 23 4.06 -7.61 18.00
N GLY A 24 4.06 -8.61 18.88
CA GLY A 24 5.11 -8.83 19.85
C GLY A 24 5.15 -7.81 21.00
N TYR A 25 4.12 -6.95 21.13
CA TYR A 25 4.07 -5.98 22.22
C TYR A 25 3.81 -6.68 23.55
N THR A 26 4.74 -6.51 24.49
CA THR A 26 4.73 -7.19 25.78
C THR A 26 4.83 -6.18 26.92
N VAL A 27 4.06 -6.42 27.96
CA VAL A 27 4.15 -5.73 29.24
C VAL A 27 4.51 -6.77 30.30
N LEU A 28 5.63 -6.58 30.96
CA LEU A 28 6.13 -7.52 31.96
C LEU A 28 6.69 -6.78 33.18
N GLU A 29 6.81 -7.49 34.30
CA GLU A 29 7.55 -7.06 35.47
C GLU A 29 8.93 -7.74 35.48
N LEU A 30 9.97 -6.91 35.54
CA LEU A 30 11.36 -7.32 35.55
C LEU A 30 11.97 -7.11 36.94
N ASP A 31 12.47 -8.17 37.58
CA ASP A 31 13.26 -8.06 38.79
C ASP A 31 14.70 -7.67 38.43
N ALA A 32 15.04 -6.42 38.64
CA ALA A 32 16.38 -5.89 38.40
C ALA A 32 17.29 -6.04 39.63
N GLY A 33 16.93 -6.91 40.57
CA GLY A 33 17.71 -7.20 41.79
C GLY A 33 17.55 -6.14 42.90
N SER A 34 17.31 -4.91 42.57
CA SER A 34 17.06 -3.80 43.51
C SER A 34 15.62 -3.28 43.52
N ALA A 35 14.86 -3.54 42.46
CA ALA A 35 13.47 -3.12 42.32
C ALA A 35 12.79 -3.92 41.21
N LEU A 36 11.47 -4.10 41.35
CA LEU A 36 10.61 -4.60 40.28
C LEU A 36 10.31 -3.45 39.34
N VAL A 37 10.62 -3.62 38.05
CA VAL A 37 10.46 -2.60 37.01
C VAL A 37 9.44 -3.08 35.99
N THR A 38 8.38 -2.31 35.78
CA THR A 38 7.45 -2.59 34.67
C THR A 38 8.13 -2.24 33.37
N VAL A 39 8.27 -3.21 32.48
CA VAL A 39 8.88 -3.06 31.15
C VAL A 39 7.80 -3.17 30.08
N VAL A 40 7.91 -2.33 29.07
CA VAL A 40 6.99 -2.31 27.90
C VAL A 40 7.81 -2.22 26.61
N GLY A 41 7.43 -2.97 25.59
CA GLY A 41 8.11 -2.94 24.28
C GLY A 41 7.71 -4.09 23.36
N GLU A 42 8.21 -4.09 22.13
CA GLU A 42 8.05 -5.19 21.17
C GLU A 42 9.03 -6.33 21.52
N ILE A 43 8.82 -6.97 22.68
CA ILE A 43 9.72 -8.00 23.23
C ILE A 43 9.33 -9.40 22.75
N GLY A 44 8.07 -9.58 22.31
CA GLY A 44 7.50 -10.87 21.93
C GLY A 44 7.13 -11.73 23.14
N GLU A 45 6.82 -12.99 22.89
CA GLU A 45 6.51 -13.93 23.97
C GLU A 45 7.76 -14.18 24.81
N VAL A 46 7.70 -13.84 26.08
CA VAL A 46 8.73 -14.11 27.10
C VAL A 46 8.11 -14.88 28.25
N GLU A 47 8.92 -15.68 28.91
CA GLU A 47 8.48 -16.53 30.01
C GLU A 47 9.04 -16.06 31.36
N GLU A 48 8.29 -16.34 32.41
CA GLU A 48 8.74 -16.07 33.77
C GLU A 48 10.05 -16.82 34.09
N GLY A 49 11.03 -16.13 34.65
CA GLY A 49 12.35 -16.66 34.91
C GLY A 49 13.38 -16.44 33.82
N GLU A 50 13.01 -15.93 32.65
CA GLU A 50 13.97 -15.48 31.64
C GLU A 50 14.73 -14.25 32.10
N SER A 51 16.02 -14.19 31.79
CA SER A 51 16.84 -13.00 32.02
C SER A 51 16.83 -12.12 30.78
N LEU A 52 16.55 -10.81 30.96
CA LEU A 52 16.53 -9.83 29.89
C LEU A 52 17.60 -8.77 30.13
N ILE A 53 18.28 -8.40 29.05
CA ILE A 53 19.07 -7.17 28.94
C ILE A 53 18.30 -6.23 28.04
N LEU A 54 18.02 -5.03 28.53
CA LEU A 54 17.17 -4.06 27.86
C LEU A 54 17.93 -2.74 27.69
N GLU A 55 17.81 -2.13 26.53
CA GLU A 55 18.21 -0.75 26.30
C GLU A 55 16.99 0.09 25.96
N GLY A 56 16.82 1.21 26.63
CA GLY A 56 15.63 2.03 26.46
C GLY A 56 15.62 3.27 27.32
N GLU A 57 14.44 3.71 27.62
CA GLU A 57 14.21 4.93 28.44
C GLU A 57 13.07 4.72 29.44
N TYR A 58 13.18 5.37 30.58
CA TYR A 58 12.05 5.42 31.52
C TYR A 58 10.99 6.37 31.00
N VAL A 59 9.76 5.90 30.89
CA VAL A 59 8.56 6.66 30.53
C VAL A 59 7.57 6.59 31.67
N ASN A 60 6.83 7.66 31.92
CA ASN A 60 5.81 7.66 32.95
C ASN A 60 4.45 7.44 32.32
N HIS A 61 3.87 6.24 32.53
CA HIS A 61 2.55 5.93 32.02
C HIS A 61 1.48 6.54 32.97
N PRO A 62 0.49 7.29 32.42
CA PRO A 62 -0.47 8.05 33.27
C PRO A 62 -1.28 7.20 34.24
N ARG A 63 -1.54 5.92 33.89
CA ARG A 63 -2.36 4.99 34.68
C ARG A 63 -1.51 3.97 35.47
N PHE A 64 -0.36 3.56 34.89
CA PHE A 64 0.44 2.46 35.45
C PHE A 64 1.78 2.94 36.02
N GLY A 65 2.01 4.27 36.09
CA GLY A 65 3.22 4.82 36.70
C GLY A 65 4.48 4.70 35.82
N PRO A 66 5.67 4.76 36.43
CA PRO A 66 6.92 4.67 35.71
C PRO A 66 7.13 3.29 35.12
N GLN A 67 7.46 3.25 33.81
CA GLN A 67 7.73 2.04 33.05
C GLN A 67 9.02 2.22 32.28
N PHE A 68 9.76 1.13 32.05
CA PHE A 68 10.91 1.12 31.17
C PHE A 68 10.45 0.72 29.77
N ARG A 69 10.57 1.63 28.81
CA ARG A 69 10.29 1.35 27.40
C ARG A 69 11.53 0.78 26.74
N ALA A 70 11.51 -0.51 26.48
CA ALA A 70 12.58 -1.20 25.77
C ALA A 70 12.54 -0.83 24.28
N GLN A 71 13.66 -0.35 23.75
CA GLN A 71 13.90 -0.09 22.33
C GLN A 71 14.74 -1.20 21.70
N TYR A 72 15.63 -1.76 22.48
CA TYR A 72 16.44 -2.94 22.18
C TYR A 72 16.38 -3.88 23.36
N TRP A 73 16.41 -5.18 23.11
CA TRP A 73 16.40 -6.20 24.14
C TRP A 73 17.15 -7.45 23.69
N GLU A 74 17.77 -8.11 24.65
CA GLU A 74 18.45 -9.39 24.50
C GLU A 74 17.92 -10.33 25.57
N ARG A 75 17.57 -11.56 25.19
CA ARG A 75 17.22 -12.63 26.15
C ARG A 75 18.43 -13.40 26.51
N LYS A 76 18.68 -13.55 27.79
CA LYS A 76 19.61 -14.54 28.34
C LYS A 76 18.82 -15.67 28.95
N LEU A 77 19.27 -16.90 28.73
CA LEU A 77 18.74 -18.02 29.46
C LEU A 77 19.07 -17.85 30.94
N PRO A 78 18.17 -18.28 31.84
CA PRO A 78 18.47 -18.28 33.26
C PRO A 78 19.72 -19.16 33.49
N ALA A 79 20.69 -18.64 34.25
CA ALA A 79 21.97 -19.28 34.46
C ALA A 79 22.05 -20.02 35.80
N ASP A 80 21.14 -19.73 36.73
CA ASP A 80 21.09 -20.37 38.03
C ASP A 80 19.91 -21.35 38.17
N ALA A 81 20.03 -22.36 38.98
CA ALA A 81 19.08 -23.44 39.14
C ALA A 81 17.67 -22.95 39.53
N LEU A 82 17.57 -21.89 40.33
CA LEU A 82 16.28 -21.36 40.78
C LEU A 82 15.48 -20.74 39.63
N ASN A 83 16.13 -19.91 38.82
CA ASN A 83 15.52 -19.25 37.68
C ASN A 83 15.27 -20.23 36.51
N ILE A 84 16.14 -21.22 36.31
CA ILE A 84 15.90 -22.33 35.39
C ILE A 84 14.65 -23.12 35.80
N GLN A 85 14.48 -23.38 37.08
CA GLN A 85 13.30 -24.09 37.57
C GLN A 85 12.01 -23.27 37.34
N ARG A 86 12.03 -21.94 37.57
CA ARG A 86 10.91 -21.03 37.28
C ARG A 86 10.60 -21.06 35.80
N TYR A 87 11.61 -20.88 34.94
CA TYR A 87 11.46 -20.90 33.47
C TYR A 87 10.84 -22.20 32.96
N LEU A 88 11.30 -23.35 33.43
CA LEU A 88 10.73 -24.64 33.07
C LEU A 88 9.33 -24.87 33.64
N SER A 89 9.01 -24.25 34.78
CA SER A 89 7.70 -24.38 35.44
C SER A 89 6.64 -23.51 34.87
N SER A 90 6.99 -22.39 34.17
CA SER A 90 6.05 -21.48 33.53
C SER A 90 5.32 -22.12 32.34
N GLY A 91 5.85 -23.20 31.79
CA GLY A 91 5.30 -23.84 30.59
C GLY A 91 6.09 -23.52 29.33
N ALA A 92 7.21 -22.80 29.44
CA ALA A 92 8.12 -22.44 28.35
C ALA A 92 8.48 -23.61 27.43
N ILE A 93 8.51 -24.80 27.97
CA ILE A 93 8.74 -26.03 27.21
C ILE A 93 7.55 -26.97 27.41
N LYS A 94 6.82 -27.22 26.33
CA LYS A 94 5.64 -28.12 26.36
C LYS A 94 6.00 -29.51 26.88
N GLY A 95 5.21 -29.98 27.83
CA GLY A 95 5.41 -31.27 28.46
C GLY A 95 6.24 -31.24 29.74
N ILE A 96 6.76 -30.10 30.14
CA ILE A 96 7.43 -29.90 31.44
C ILE A 96 6.50 -29.06 32.33
N GLY A 97 5.93 -29.68 33.34
CA GLY A 97 5.17 -28.96 34.38
C GLY A 97 6.03 -28.78 35.65
N PRO A 98 5.53 -28.00 36.63
CA PRO A 98 6.33 -27.61 37.81
C PRO A 98 6.98 -28.77 38.57
N SER A 99 6.27 -29.90 38.71
CA SER A 99 6.82 -31.09 39.38
C SER A 99 7.98 -31.75 38.63
N LEU A 100 7.92 -31.72 37.28
CA LEU A 100 8.97 -32.29 36.45
C LEU A 100 10.16 -31.34 36.33
N ALA A 101 9.89 -30.02 36.17
CA ALA A 101 10.92 -28.97 36.17
C ALA A 101 11.78 -29.06 37.41
N ARG A 102 11.17 -29.21 38.60
CA ARG A 102 11.89 -29.37 39.85
C ARG A 102 12.82 -30.60 39.82
N LYS A 103 12.36 -31.77 39.39
CA LYS A 103 13.17 -32.97 39.30
C LYS A 103 14.32 -32.87 38.31
N ILE A 104 14.09 -32.18 37.18
CA ILE A 104 15.12 -31.95 36.16
C ILE A 104 16.24 -31.09 36.75
N VAL A 105 15.86 -29.99 37.40
CA VAL A 105 16.85 -29.06 37.98
C VAL A 105 17.53 -29.63 39.22
N GLU A 106 16.85 -30.42 40.04
CA GLU A 106 17.48 -31.15 41.15
C GLU A 106 18.57 -32.12 40.68
N ASN A 107 18.42 -32.71 39.47
CA ASN A 107 19.42 -33.64 38.92
C ASN A 107 20.59 -32.93 38.21
N PHE A 108 20.30 -31.86 37.48
CA PHE A 108 21.28 -31.26 36.58
C PHE A 108 21.76 -29.87 37.01
N GLY A 109 21.08 -29.23 37.98
CA GLY A 109 21.46 -27.93 38.53
C GLY A 109 21.47 -26.83 37.45
N ASP A 110 22.49 -25.98 37.52
CA ASP A 110 22.70 -24.88 36.59
C ASP A 110 22.96 -25.34 35.14
N ARG A 111 23.35 -26.59 34.92
CA ARG A 111 23.61 -27.17 33.61
C ARG A 111 22.35 -27.75 32.93
N THR A 112 21.20 -27.58 33.53
CA THR A 112 19.96 -28.19 33.03
C THR A 112 19.67 -27.83 31.56
N LEU A 113 19.72 -26.56 31.22
CA LEU A 113 19.39 -26.10 29.84
C LEU A 113 20.47 -26.57 28.84
N GLU A 114 21.75 -26.56 29.22
CA GLU A 114 22.85 -27.08 28.40
C GLU A 114 22.64 -28.57 28.08
N ILE A 115 22.30 -29.37 29.11
CA ILE A 115 22.05 -30.82 28.97
C ILE A 115 20.80 -31.07 28.10
N MET A 116 19.77 -30.28 28.28
CA MET A 116 18.53 -30.40 27.45
C MET A 116 18.80 -30.09 25.97
N GLU A 117 19.72 -29.20 25.67
CA GLU A 117 20.13 -28.84 24.31
C GLU A 117 21.11 -29.85 23.70
N GLN A 118 22.21 -30.14 24.41
CA GLN A 118 23.36 -30.90 23.88
C GLN A 118 23.27 -32.40 24.11
N GLU A 119 22.70 -32.81 25.24
CA GLU A 119 22.65 -34.21 25.70
C GLU A 119 21.22 -34.62 26.10
N PRO A 120 20.17 -34.41 25.25
CA PRO A 120 18.76 -34.61 25.64
C PRO A 120 18.46 -36.03 26.12
N THR A 121 19.21 -37.03 25.70
CA THR A 121 19.05 -38.42 26.13
C THR A 121 19.25 -38.60 27.64
N ARG A 122 19.98 -37.70 28.29
CA ARG A 122 20.17 -37.74 29.76
C ARG A 122 18.90 -37.42 30.53
N LEU A 123 17.89 -36.81 29.89
CA LEU A 123 16.56 -36.63 30.49
C LEU A 123 15.90 -37.97 30.85
N LEU A 124 16.33 -39.09 30.23
CA LEU A 124 15.84 -40.42 30.56
C LEU A 124 16.33 -40.92 31.93
N GLU A 125 17.35 -40.28 32.51
CA GLU A 125 17.81 -40.56 33.88
C GLU A 125 16.75 -40.16 34.92
N ILE A 126 15.79 -39.31 34.54
CA ILE A 126 14.79 -38.73 35.42
C ILE A 126 13.53 -39.63 35.44
N ARG A 127 13.17 -40.07 36.62
CA ARG A 127 11.98 -40.92 36.84
C ARG A 127 10.70 -40.16 36.43
N GLY A 128 10.04 -40.62 35.38
CA GLY A 128 8.79 -40.02 34.84
C GLY A 128 8.93 -39.41 33.45
N ILE A 129 10.11 -39.51 32.82
CA ILE A 129 10.33 -39.18 31.42
C ILE A 129 10.46 -40.48 30.62
N SER A 130 9.49 -40.74 29.74
CA SER A 130 9.53 -41.83 28.76
C SER A 130 10.35 -41.43 27.53
N PRO A 131 10.88 -42.41 26.75
CA PRO A 131 11.58 -42.09 25.49
C PRO A 131 10.80 -41.16 24.58
N LYS A 132 9.51 -41.43 24.38
CA LYS A 132 8.62 -40.56 23.56
C LYS A 132 8.50 -39.13 24.12
N LYS A 133 8.46 -39.00 25.46
CA LYS A 133 8.40 -37.70 26.10
C LYS A 133 9.74 -36.96 26.02
N CYS A 134 10.86 -37.70 26.13
CA CYS A 134 12.19 -37.14 25.94
C CYS A 134 12.36 -36.57 24.52
N GLU A 135 11.97 -37.31 23.49
CA GLU A 135 11.99 -36.84 22.10
C GLU A 135 11.14 -35.60 21.89
N ALA A 136 9.93 -35.56 22.46
CA ALA A 136 9.05 -34.39 22.36
C ALA A 136 9.65 -33.14 23.04
N ILE A 137 10.23 -33.30 24.24
CA ILE A 137 10.93 -32.21 24.95
C ILE A 137 12.15 -31.76 24.17
N ALA A 138 12.96 -32.67 23.65
CA ALA A 138 14.14 -32.36 22.86
C ALA A 138 13.78 -31.57 21.57
N ALA A 139 12.69 -31.96 20.90
CA ALA A 139 12.23 -31.26 19.72
C ALA A 139 11.79 -29.82 20.05
N GLU A 140 11.03 -29.60 21.12
CA GLU A 140 10.58 -28.29 21.58
C GLU A 140 11.75 -27.39 21.99
N VAL A 141 12.70 -27.93 22.78
CA VAL A 141 13.91 -27.23 23.15
C VAL A 141 14.70 -26.80 21.93
N LYS A 142 14.89 -27.69 20.96
CA LYS A 142 15.60 -27.37 19.71
C LYS A 142 14.92 -26.25 18.93
N GLN A 143 13.58 -26.19 18.91
CA GLN A 143 12.84 -25.09 18.27
C GLN A 143 13.10 -23.76 18.95
N ILE A 144 12.94 -23.69 20.26
CA ILE A 144 13.12 -22.47 21.06
C ILE A 144 14.55 -21.94 20.91
N PHE A 145 15.52 -22.81 21.01
CA PHE A 145 16.93 -22.42 20.92
C PHE A 145 17.34 -21.98 19.52
N SER A 146 16.79 -22.64 18.46
CA SER A 146 17.06 -22.24 17.08
C SER A 146 16.50 -20.85 16.75
N LEU A 147 15.27 -20.56 17.16
CA LEU A 147 14.70 -19.23 16.99
C LEU A 147 15.50 -18.17 17.73
N ARG A 148 15.87 -18.46 18.97
CA ARG A 148 16.66 -17.57 19.81
C ARG A 148 18.04 -17.28 19.21
N SER A 149 18.76 -18.29 18.78
CA SER A 149 20.07 -18.14 18.13
C SER A 149 19.97 -17.28 16.87
N LEU A 150 18.88 -17.45 16.09
CA LEU A 150 18.62 -16.63 14.93
C LEU A 150 18.34 -15.16 15.30
N MET A 151 17.55 -14.92 16.35
CA MET A 151 17.28 -13.57 16.85
C MET A 151 18.57 -12.88 17.32
N GLN A 152 19.38 -13.57 18.10
CA GLN A 152 20.65 -13.07 18.61
C GLN A 152 21.65 -12.80 17.49
N PHE A 153 21.72 -13.69 16.50
CA PHE A 153 22.55 -13.49 15.31
C PHE A 153 22.16 -12.24 14.53
N LEU A 154 20.87 -12.06 14.24
CA LEU A 154 20.39 -10.90 13.47
C LEU A 154 20.46 -9.60 14.27
N ALA A 155 20.34 -9.66 15.60
CA ALA A 155 20.45 -8.50 16.49
C ALA A 155 21.84 -7.83 16.41
N GLN A 156 22.92 -8.59 16.17
CA GLN A 156 24.28 -8.05 15.97
C GLN A 156 24.37 -7.06 14.80
N TYR A 157 23.41 -7.13 13.86
CA TYR A 157 23.30 -6.25 12.68
C TYR A 157 22.15 -5.23 12.81
N GLU A 158 21.68 -4.97 14.03
CA GLU A 158 20.55 -4.06 14.31
C GLU A 158 19.27 -4.43 13.56
N ILE A 159 19.06 -5.73 13.32
CA ILE A 159 17.87 -6.27 12.67
C ILE A 159 16.86 -6.67 13.74
N ARG A 160 15.63 -6.13 13.64
CA ARG A 160 14.56 -6.38 14.61
C ARG A 160 14.14 -7.84 14.61
N SER A 161 13.76 -8.34 15.77
CA SER A 161 13.33 -9.74 16.01
C SER A 161 12.20 -10.22 15.10
N LYS A 162 11.32 -9.35 14.67
CA LYS A 162 10.24 -9.71 13.72
C LYS A 162 10.74 -10.38 12.44
N TYR A 163 11.93 -10.01 11.95
CA TYR A 163 12.52 -10.63 10.75
C TYR A 163 13.04 -12.03 11.04
N ALA A 164 13.61 -12.25 12.24
CA ALA A 164 13.98 -13.58 12.70
C ALA A 164 12.76 -14.50 12.85
N MET A 165 11.67 -13.98 13.43
CA MET A 165 10.42 -14.73 13.57
C MET A 165 9.86 -15.13 12.21
N ARG A 166 9.77 -14.20 11.24
CA ARG A 166 9.31 -14.50 9.87
C ARG A 166 10.19 -15.54 9.16
N ALA A 167 11.51 -15.41 9.28
CA ALA A 167 12.47 -16.36 8.73
C ALA A 167 12.29 -17.75 9.37
N TYR A 168 12.10 -17.80 10.68
CA TYR A 168 11.86 -19.03 11.41
C TYR A 168 10.50 -19.68 11.07
N GLN A 169 9.42 -18.88 10.96
CA GLN A 169 8.12 -19.38 10.52
C GLN A 169 8.18 -20.01 9.13
N ARG A 170 8.99 -19.45 8.24
CA ARG A 170 9.14 -19.94 6.86
C ARG A 170 10.05 -21.16 6.73
N TRP A 171 11.17 -21.20 7.46
CA TRP A 171 12.21 -22.20 7.26
C TRP A 171 12.46 -23.11 8.49
N GLY A 172 11.79 -22.84 9.59
CA GLY A 172 11.93 -23.62 10.82
C GLY A 172 13.36 -23.64 11.36
N ILE A 173 13.75 -24.78 11.86
CA ILE A 173 15.07 -25.02 12.48
C ILE A 173 16.24 -24.79 11.51
N GLY A 174 16.02 -24.98 10.20
CA GLY A 174 17.04 -24.76 9.16
C GLY A 174 17.28 -23.31 8.79
N ALA A 175 16.56 -22.35 9.38
CA ALA A 175 16.65 -20.93 9.01
C ALA A 175 18.07 -20.36 9.12
N MET A 176 18.81 -20.72 10.17
CA MET A 176 20.18 -20.26 10.37
C MET A 176 21.13 -20.79 9.28
N ASP A 177 21.03 -22.06 8.92
CA ASP A 177 21.87 -22.67 7.90
C ASP A 177 21.59 -22.08 6.51
N LEU A 178 20.31 -21.84 6.21
CA LEU A 178 19.91 -21.18 4.97
C LEU A 178 20.44 -19.75 4.88
N ILE A 179 20.32 -18.96 5.95
CA ILE A 179 20.87 -17.61 6.01
C ILE A 179 22.40 -17.62 5.95
N ALA A 180 23.04 -18.62 6.60
CA ALA A 180 24.48 -18.79 6.53
C ALA A 180 24.97 -19.12 5.10
N SER A 181 24.19 -19.89 4.35
CA SER A 181 24.50 -20.20 2.94
C SER A 181 24.19 -19.05 1.98
N ASN A 182 23.12 -18.30 2.27
CA ASN A 182 22.68 -17.15 1.47
C ASN A 182 21.94 -16.09 2.31
N PRO A 183 22.64 -15.08 2.85
CA PRO A 183 22.04 -14.01 3.65
C PRO A 183 20.95 -13.21 2.92
N TYR A 184 20.97 -13.17 1.59
CA TYR A 184 20.02 -12.42 0.78
C TYR A 184 18.64 -13.08 0.71
N LEU A 185 18.50 -14.32 1.19
CA LEU A 185 17.19 -14.93 1.42
C LEU A 185 16.33 -14.11 2.39
N LEU A 186 16.93 -13.33 3.27
CA LEU A 186 16.23 -12.37 4.12
C LEU A 186 15.47 -11.27 3.34
N CYS A 187 15.85 -11.01 2.09
CA CYS A 187 15.15 -10.04 1.21
C CYS A 187 13.93 -10.65 0.50
N THR A 188 13.68 -11.96 0.63
CA THR A 188 12.58 -12.62 -0.08
C THR A 188 11.21 -12.14 0.42
N PRO A 189 10.16 -12.17 -0.45
CA PRO A 189 8.80 -11.82 -0.06
C PRO A 189 8.33 -12.57 1.19
N GLY A 190 7.67 -11.87 2.11
CA GLY A 190 7.22 -12.41 3.40
C GLY A 190 8.21 -12.21 4.55
N ILE A 191 9.51 -12.10 4.27
CA ILE A 191 10.50 -11.64 5.27
C ILE A 191 10.75 -10.15 5.08
N ASP A 192 10.98 -9.70 3.84
CA ASP A 192 11.03 -8.30 3.41
C ASP A 192 12.11 -7.46 4.13
N LEU A 193 13.27 -8.06 4.42
CA LEU A 193 14.40 -7.30 4.93
C LEU A 193 14.98 -6.43 3.81
N ASP A 194 15.29 -5.19 4.13
CA ASP A 194 15.96 -4.28 3.19
C ASP A 194 17.33 -4.82 2.74
N PHE A 195 17.64 -4.68 1.44
CA PHE A 195 18.89 -5.19 0.85
C PHE A 195 20.14 -4.69 1.58
N LEU A 196 20.19 -3.42 1.98
CA LEU A 196 21.37 -2.88 2.68
C LEU A 196 21.61 -3.57 4.02
N LYS A 197 20.57 -3.99 4.71
CA LYS A 197 20.69 -4.74 5.96
C LYS A 197 21.14 -6.20 5.72
N ALA A 198 20.58 -6.84 4.68
CA ALA A 198 21.04 -8.17 4.27
C ALA A 198 22.50 -8.13 3.80
N ASP A 199 22.90 -7.09 3.07
CA ASP A 199 24.30 -6.87 2.64
C ASP A 199 25.24 -6.64 3.84
N ALA A 200 24.77 -5.99 4.91
CA ALA A 200 25.52 -5.86 6.14
C ALA A 200 25.73 -7.22 6.84
N VAL A 201 24.72 -8.09 6.86
CA VAL A 201 24.85 -9.47 7.37
C VAL A 201 25.86 -10.25 6.52
N ALA A 202 25.74 -10.21 5.21
CA ALA A 202 26.64 -10.88 4.28
C ALA A 202 28.09 -10.42 4.46
N ASN A 203 28.34 -9.13 4.60
CA ASN A 203 29.65 -8.57 4.88
C ASN A 203 30.22 -9.03 6.22
N GLY A 204 29.41 -9.10 7.27
CA GLY A 204 29.81 -9.63 8.57
C GLY A 204 30.13 -11.11 8.54
N MET A 205 29.54 -11.86 7.62
CA MET A 205 29.84 -13.28 7.35
C MET A 205 30.97 -13.49 6.34
N HIS A 206 31.63 -12.42 5.90
CA HIS A 206 32.72 -12.45 4.92
C HIS A 206 32.35 -12.99 3.53
N PHE A 207 31.11 -12.76 3.10
CA PHE A 207 30.71 -13.04 1.72
C PHE A 207 31.48 -12.14 0.74
N SER A 208 31.85 -12.71 -0.41
CA SER A 208 32.54 -11.94 -1.44
C SER A 208 31.66 -10.86 -2.04
N HIS A 209 32.24 -9.72 -2.39
CA HIS A 209 31.53 -8.62 -3.04
C HIS A 209 30.98 -8.96 -4.43
N ASP A 210 31.57 -9.96 -5.10
CA ASP A 210 31.17 -10.51 -6.38
C ASP A 210 30.36 -11.81 -6.27
N ALA A 211 29.93 -12.19 -5.06
CA ALA A 211 29.12 -13.38 -4.85
C ALA A 211 27.86 -13.36 -5.73
N PRO A 212 27.56 -14.44 -6.47
CA PRO A 212 26.41 -14.50 -7.36
C PRO A 212 25.08 -14.15 -6.66
N GLN A 213 24.88 -14.62 -5.43
CA GLN A 213 23.69 -14.36 -4.63
C GLN A 213 23.53 -12.86 -4.32
N ARG A 214 24.64 -12.15 -4.09
CA ARG A 214 24.65 -10.71 -3.87
C ARG A 214 24.20 -9.96 -5.11
N ILE A 215 24.70 -10.39 -6.28
CA ILE A 215 24.38 -9.75 -7.57
C ILE A 215 22.91 -9.99 -7.91
N GLN A 216 22.41 -11.22 -7.78
CA GLN A 216 21.00 -11.55 -7.96
C GLN A 216 20.10 -10.70 -7.07
N ALA A 217 20.38 -10.63 -5.76
CA ALA A 217 19.63 -9.80 -4.83
C ALA A 217 19.70 -8.29 -5.18
N GLY A 218 20.86 -7.83 -5.65
CA GLY A 218 21.04 -6.46 -6.11
C GLY A 218 20.23 -6.14 -7.37
N ILE A 219 20.10 -7.07 -8.30
CA ILE A 219 19.22 -6.95 -9.49
C ILE A 219 17.76 -6.79 -9.02
N VAL A 220 17.28 -7.69 -8.14
CA VAL A 220 15.92 -7.63 -7.57
C VAL A 220 15.69 -6.31 -6.84
N TYR A 221 16.65 -5.89 -6.01
CA TYR A 221 16.55 -4.62 -5.30
C TYR A 221 16.41 -3.40 -6.22
N ILE A 222 17.23 -3.32 -7.28
CA ILE A 222 17.15 -2.23 -8.26
C ILE A 222 15.81 -2.25 -9.01
N LEU A 223 15.30 -3.42 -9.39
CA LEU A 223 14.00 -3.56 -10.03
C LEU A 223 12.87 -3.14 -9.07
N THR A 224 12.88 -3.62 -7.82
CA THR A 224 11.89 -3.26 -6.78
C THR A 224 11.90 -1.76 -6.47
N PHE A 225 13.10 -1.15 -6.37
CA PHE A 225 13.24 0.29 -6.18
C PHE A 225 12.62 1.09 -7.35
N ASN A 226 12.83 0.63 -8.59
CA ASN A 226 12.23 1.28 -9.76
C ASN A 226 10.72 0.98 -9.86
N ALA A 227 10.24 -0.18 -9.41
CA ALA A 227 8.81 -0.48 -9.33
C ALA A 227 8.09 0.49 -8.39
N SER A 228 8.68 0.83 -7.24
CA SER A 228 8.13 1.86 -6.34
C SER A 228 8.13 3.27 -6.96
N ALA A 229 8.91 3.50 -8.03
CA ALA A 229 8.86 4.72 -8.84
C ALA A 229 7.90 4.60 -10.05
N GLY A 230 7.16 3.49 -10.16
CA GLY A 230 6.11 3.27 -11.15
C GLY A 230 6.54 2.48 -12.39
N TYR A 231 7.74 1.91 -12.46
CA TYR A 231 8.22 1.11 -13.59
C TYR A 231 7.86 -0.37 -13.38
N THR A 232 7.30 -1.06 -14.37
CA THR A 232 7.09 -2.51 -14.31
C THR A 232 8.33 -3.29 -14.71
N CYS A 233 9.17 -2.69 -15.56
CA CYS A 233 10.39 -3.29 -16.06
C CYS A 233 11.50 -2.24 -16.24
N LEU A 234 12.72 -2.70 -16.46
CA LEU A 234 13.82 -1.86 -16.91
C LEU A 234 14.50 -2.45 -18.15
N PRO A 235 14.89 -1.61 -19.13
CA PRO A 235 15.76 -2.07 -20.19
C PRO A 235 17.09 -2.59 -19.65
N LEU A 236 17.57 -3.72 -20.16
CA LEU A 236 18.81 -4.34 -19.70
C LEU A 236 20.03 -3.40 -19.83
N ASP A 237 20.09 -2.62 -20.90
CA ASP A 237 21.12 -1.58 -21.11
C ASP A 237 21.11 -0.45 -20.06
N ARG A 238 20.02 -0.33 -19.29
CA ARG A 238 19.89 0.61 -18.17
C ARG A 238 20.04 -0.08 -16.81
N LEU A 239 19.59 -1.32 -16.70
CA LEU A 239 19.68 -2.12 -15.47
C LEU A 239 21.13 -2.45 -15.15
N ARG A 240 21.86 -3.05 -16.11
CA ARG A 240 23.23 -3.53 -15.94
C ARG A 240 24.17 -2.45 -15.37
N PRO A 241 24.32 -1.25 -15.97
CA PRO A 241 25.21 -0.23 -15.43
C PRO A 241 24.79 0.25 -14.03
N LYS A 242 23.49 0.28 -13.74
CA LYS A 242 23.00 0.65 -12.41
C LYS A 242 23.38 -0.36 -11.34
N VAL A 243 23.22 -1.66 -11.64
CA VAL A 243 23.59 -2.74 -10.72
C VAL A 243 25.10 -2.74 -10.51
N CYS A 244 25.90 -2.70 -11.56
CA CYS A 244 27.37 -2.69 -11.45
C CYS A 244 27.88 -1.48 -10.66
N THR A 245 27.31 -0.30 -10.91
CA THR A 245 27.66 0.93 -10.15
C THR A 245 27.24 0.84 -8.69
N TYR A 246 26.02 0.35 -8.41
CA TYR A 246 25.48 0.27 -7.05
C TYR A 246 26.24 -0.75 -6.20
N LEU A 247 26.49 -1.93 -6.75
CA LEU A 247 27.19 -3.02 -6.06
C LEU A 247 28.72 -2.87 -6.11
N LYS A 248 29.25 -1.94 -6.95
CA LYS A 248 30.69 -1.72 -7.19
C LYS A 248 31.40 -2.98 -7.71
N ILE A 249 30.78 -3.67 -8.65
CA ILE A 249 31.30 -4.85 -9.34
C ILE A 249 31.75 -4.53 -10.77
N ALA A 250 32.60 -5.37 -11.34
CA ALA A 250 32.98 -5.26 -12.75
C ALA A 250 31.81 -5.71 -13.65
N ASP A 251 31.78 -5.19 -14.87
CA ASP A 251 30.72 -5.49 -15.82
C ASP A 251 30.69 -6.99 -16.24
N ALA A 252 31.86 -7.64 -16.22
CA ALA A 252 32.00 -9.08 -16.49
C ALA A 252 31.34 -9.98 -15.42
N ASP A 253 31.28 -9.51 -14.16
CA ASP A 253 30.72 -10.29 -13.05
C ASP A 253 29.19 -10.33 -13.08
N PHE A 254 28.55 -9.49 -13.91
CA PHE A 254 27.11 -9.40 -14.00
C PHE A 254 26.46 -10.55 -14.78
N GLU A 255 27.13 -11.09 -15.83
CA GLU A 255 26.50 -11.98 -16.82
C GLU A 255 26.06 -13.32 -16.23
N ALA A 256 26.95 -14.01 -15.52
CA ALA A 256 26.63 -15.34 -15.00
C ALA A 256 25.52 -15.31 -13.91
N PRO A 257 25.54 -14.40 -12.91
CA PRO A 257 24.45 -14.26 -11.95
C PRO A 257 23.13 -13.82 -12.58
N PHE A 258 23.18 -13.00 -13.63
CA PHE A 258 21.99 -12.59 -14.38
C PHE A 258 21.36 -13.77 -15.14
N ALA A 259 22.17 -14.57 -15.82
CA ALA A 259 21.70 -15.78 -16.50
C ALA A 259 21.07 -16.78 -15.50
N ALA A 260 21.73 -17.00 -14.35
CA ALA A 260 21.20 -17.86 -13.30
C ALA A 260 19.86 -17.34 -12.75
N ALA A 261 19.73 -16.01 -12.54
CA ALA A 261 18.47 -15.42 -12.07
C ALA A 261 17.30 -15.60 -13.07
N LEU A 262 17.61 -15.70 -14.38
CA LEU A 262 16.62 -16.03 -15.41
C LEU A 262 16.23 -17.52 -15.37
N GLU A 263 17.20 -18.42 -15.25
CA GLU A 263 16.97 -19.87 -15.13
C GLU A 263 16.15 -20.21 -13.89
N GLU A 264 16.46 -19.56 -12.77
CA GLU A 264 15.75 -19.71 -11.50
C GLU A 264 14.40 -18.97 -11.46
N LYS A 265 14.01 -18.30 -12.54
CA LYS A 265 12.77 -17.50 -12.66
C LYS A 265 12.61 -16.40 -11.60
N ILE A 266 13.71 -15.91 -11.08
CA ILE A 266 13.72 -14.75 -10.15
C ILE A 266 13.37 -13.47 -10.91
N ILE A 267 13.79 -13.40 -12.18
CA ILE A 267 13.53 -12.33 -13.13
C ILE A 267 13.09 -12.90 -14.47
N TYR A 268 12.41 -12.07 -15.25
CA TYR A 268 11.89 -12.43 -16.57
C TYR A 268 12.39 -11.45 -17.64
N LEU A 269 12.52 -11.92 -18.87
CA LEU A 269 12.89 -11.11 -20.03
C LEU A 269 11.71 -10.97 -20.99
N TYR A 270 11.52 -9.75 -21.49
CA TYR A 270 10.67 -9.48 -22.64
C TYR A 270 11.49 -8.75 -23.71
N GLU A 271 11.51 -9.28 -24.92
CA GLU A 271 12.24 -8.69 -26.03
C GLU A 271 11.31 -7.91 -26.96
N LYS A 272 11.68 -6.67 -27.25
CA LYS A 272 10.97 -5.79 -28.15
C LYS A 272 11.94 -5.04 -29.05
N ALA A 273 11.76 -5.15 -30.36
CA ALA A 273 12.55 -4.43 -31.35
C ALA A 273 14.08 -4.53 -31.11
N GLY A 274 14.55 -5.71 -30.73
CA GLY A 274 15.98 -5.97 -30.46
C GLY A 274 16.47 -5.40 -29.10
N ARG A 275 15.57 -4.97 -28.22
CA ARG A 275 15.90 -4.49 -26.90
C ARG A 275 15.25 -5.38 -25.84
N ALA A 276 16.06 -5.84 -24.87
CA ALA A 276 15.60 -6.67 -23.78
C ALA A 276 15.14 -5.82 -22.58
N PHE A 277 13.99 -6.16 -22.01
CA PHE A 277 13.42 -5.57 -20.82
C PHE A 277 13.36 -6.62 -19.71
N VAL A 278 13.85 -6.26 -18.53
CA VAL A 278 13.94 -7.14 -17.37
C VAL A 278 12.84 -6.82 -16.37
N TYR A 279 12.15 -7.86 -15.91
CA TYR A 279 11.02 -7.79 -15.02
C TYR A 279 11.27 -8.55 -13.72
N LEU A 280 10.59 -8.14 -12.66
CA LEU A 280 10.23 -9.03 -11.54
C LEU A 280 9.04 -9.91 -11.98
N GLU A 281 8.96 -11.11 -11.42
CA GLU A 281 7.94 -12.11 -11.75
C GLU A 281 6.51 -11.55 -11.73
N ASP A 282 6.10 -10.92 -10.61
CA ASP A 282 4.73 -10.42 -10.44
C ASP A 282 4.30 -9.46 -11.57
N TYR A 283 5.20 -8.56 -11.98
CA TYR A 283 4.88 -7.60 -13.05
C TYR A 283 4.87 -8.21 -14.44
N TYR A 284 5.74 -9.19 -14.71
CA TYR A 284 5.75 -9.90 -15.98
C TYR A 284 4.45 -10.70 -16.14
N ILE A 285 4.09 -11.46 -15.12
CA ILE A 285 2.86 -12.25 -15.09
C ILE A 285 1.64 -11.32 -15.24
N ALA A 286 1.62 -10.21 -14.51
CA ALA A 286 0.49 -9.29 -14.55
C ALA A 286 0.30 -8.65 -15.94
N GLU A 287 1.35 -8.11 -16.56
CA GLU A 287 1.23 -7.51 -17.91
C GLU A 287 0.87 -8.55 -18.96
N SER A 288 1.47 -9.74 -18.91
CA SER A 288 1.13 -10.85 -19.81
C SER A 288 -0.32 -11.28 -19.64
N TYR A 289 -0.77 -11.51 -18.40
CA TYR A 289 -2.14 -11.92 -18.12
C TYR A 289 -3.16 -10.87 -18.57
N ILE A 290 -2.88 -9.58 -18.31
CA ILE A 290 -3.75 -8.49 -18.77
C ILE A 290 -3.87 -8.50 -20.28
N ALA A 291 -2.75 -8.64 -20.98
CA ALA A 291 -2.73 -8.66 -22.44
C ALA A 291 -3.59 -9.83 -22.98
N ASP A 292 -3.38 -11.04 -22.45
CA ASP A 292 -4.11 -12.24 -22.85
C ASP A 292 -5.62 -12.10 -22.54
N ARG A 293 -5.96 -11.65 -21.33
CA ARG A 293 -7.33 -11.52 -20.90
C ARG A 293 -8.11 -10.46 -21.67
N VAL A 294 -7.50 -9.32 -21.94
CA VAL A 294 -8.08 -8.27 -22.79
C VAL A 294 -8.32 -8.79 -24.21
N GLY A 295 -7.39 -9.57 -24.77
CA GLY A 295 -7.54 -10.26 -26.04
C GLY A 295 -8.80 -11.13 -26.04
N VAL A 296 -8.91 -12.04 -25.06
CA VAL A 296 -10.06 -12.94 -24.90
C VAL A 296 -11.37 -12.16 -24.78
N ILE A 297 -11.44 -11.11 -23.93
CA ILE A 297 -12.66 -10.32 -23.75
C ILE A 297 -13.09 -9.64 -25.07
N GLN A 298 -12.15 -9.17 -25.86
CA GLN A 298 -12.45 -8.52 -27.14
C GLN A 298 -12.88 -9.53 -28.21
N ASP A 299 -12.25 -10.69 -28.27
CA ASP A 299 -12.52 -11.72 -29.27
C ASP A 299 -13.83 -12.49 -28.98
N PHE A 300 -14.19 -12.64 -27.71
CA PHE A 300 -15.51 -13.17 -27.28
C PHE A 300 -16.68 -12.17 -27.45
N SER A 301 -16.36 -10.88 -27.59
CA SER A 301 -17.37 -9.90 -27.97
C SER A 301 -17.71 -10.12 -29.43
N ALA A 302 -18.88 -10.74 -29.70
CA ALA A 302 -19.29 -11.06 -31.05
C ALA A 302 -19.03 -9.90 -32.02
N PRO A 303 -18.39 -10.18 -33.17
CA PRO A 303 -18.30 -9.17 -34.21
C PRO A 303 -19.71 -8.86 -34.67
N GLU A 304 -20.11 -7.61 -34.53
CA GLU A 304 -21.35 -7.08 -35.12
C GLU A 304 -22.65 -7.75 -34.69
N ASP A 305 -22.96 -7.71 -33.42
CA ASP A 305 -24.37 -7.67 -33.06
C ASP A 305 -24.89 -6.31 -33.56
N ARG A 306 -25.56 -6.33 -34.71
CA ARG A 306 -26.18 -5.13 -35.35
C ARG A 306 -27.42 -4.69 -34.58
N THR A 307 -27.48 -4.95 -33.28
CA THR A 307 -28.55 -4.51 -32.42
C THR A 307 -28.54 -2.99 -32.43
N ASP A 308 -29.60 -2.41 -32.98
CA ASP A 308 -29.81 -0.97 -32.95
C ASP A 308 -30.29 -0.57 -31.55
N PHE A 309 -29.45 0.09 -30.79
CA PHE A 309 -29.78 0.59 -29.46
C PHE A 309 -30.42 1.98 -29.48
N THR A 310 -30.73 2.53 -30.64
CA THR A 310 -31.24 3.90 -30.80
C THR A 310 -32.55 4.09 -30.02
N GLU A 311 -33.51 3.17 -30.18
CA GLU A 311 -34.80 3.25 -29.48
C GLU A 311 -34.64 3.23 -27.96
N MET A 312 -33.70 2.41 -27.45
CA MET A 312 -33.41 2.32 -26.00
C MET A 312 -32.77 3.62 -25.49
N ILE A 313 -31.87 4.21 -26.26
CA ILE A 313 -31.19 5.46 -25.91
C ILE A 313 -32.23 6.61 -25.94
N ASP A 314 -33.07 6.70 -26.97
CA ASP A 314 -34.08 7.72 -27.09
C ASP A 314 -35.14 7.63 -25.98
N ALA A 315 -35.55 6.41 -25.60
CA ALA A 315 -36.41 6.18 -24.44
C ALA A 315 -35.78 6.67 -23.14
N GLN A 316 -34.47 6.40 -22.98
CA GLN A 316 -33.71 6.85 -21.81
C GLN A 316 -33.57 8.38 -21.76
N GLU A 317 -33.38 9.05 -22.92
CA GLU A 317 -33.37 10.51 -23.04
C GLU A 317 -34.72 11.12 -22.61
N GLN A 318 -35.82 10.54 -23.09
CA GLN A 318 -37.19 10.99 -22.72
C GLN A 318 -37.43 10.82 -21.20
N GLU A 319 -37.06 9.71 -20.64
CA GLU A 319 -37.23 9.44 -19.20
C GLU A 319 -36.42 10.42 -18.33
N GLN A 320 -35.22 10.77 -18.76
CA GLN A 320 -34.35 11.70 -18.02
C GLN A 320 -34.58 13.16 -18.34
N GLY A 321 -35.37 13.46 -19.39
CA GLY A 321 -35.62 14.82 -19.85
C GLY A 321 -34.34 15.52 -20.35
N MET A 322 -33.42 14.78 -20.94
CA MET A 322 -32.14 15.29 -21.45
C MET A 322 -31.74 14.58 -22.76
N GLU A 323 -31.02 15.28 -23.61
CA GLU A 323 -30.47 14.75 -24.86
C GLU A 323 -28.97 14.48 -24.71
N TYR A 324 -28.51 13.30 -25.13
CA TYR A 324 -27.11 12.95 -25.12
C TYR A 324 -26.38 13.47 -26.35
N ALA A 325 -25.19 14.02 -26.18
CA ALA A 325 -24.32 14.41 -27.27
C ALA A 325 -23.90 13.20 -28.13
N ALA A 326 -23.52 13.42 -29.37
CA ALA A 326 -23.15 12.35 -30.31
C ALA A 326 -22.07 11.40 -29.76
N LEU A 327 -21.04 11.92 -29.08
CA LEU A 327 -20.00 11.11 -28.46
C LEU A 327 -20.50 10.33 -27.23
N GLN A 328 -21.49 10.86 -26.52
CA GLN A 328 -22.13 10.14 -25.40
C GLN A 328 -22.98 8.96 -25.92
N LYS A 329 -23.81 9.20 -26.96
CA LYS A 329 -24.56 8.13 -27.64
C LYS A 329 -23.63 7.04 -28.17
N LYS A 330 -22.51 7.44 -28.81
CA LYS A 330 -21.47 6.50 -29.24
C LYS A 330 -20.87 5.69 -28.09
N ALA A 331 -20.59 6.31 -26.95
CA ALA A 331 -20.05 5.60 -25.77
C ALA A 331 -21.04 4.58 -25.23
N ILE A 332 -22.31 4.95 -25.11
CA ILE A 332 -23.41 4.07 -24.68
C ILE A 332 -23.52 2.88 -25.62
N THR A 333 -23.65 3.13 -26.94
CA THR A 333 -23.75 2.06 -27.95
C THR A 333 -22.53 1.13 -27.90
N THR A 334 -21.32 1.69 -27.79
CA THR A 334 -20.09 0.90 -27.70
C THR A 334 -20.07 0.04 -26.45
N ALA A 335 -20.48 0.58 -25.29
CA ALA A 335 -20.55 -0.19 -24.05
C ALA A 335 -21.53 -1.37 -24.17
N LEU A 336 -22.73 -1.14 -24.72
CA LEU A 336 -23.75 -2.18 -24.90
C LEU A 336 -23.33 -3.27 -25.89
N SER A 337 -22.60 -2.92 -26.95
CA SER A 337 -22.22 -3.84 -28.04
C SER A 337 -20.89 -4.57 -27.84
N ARG A 338 -19.99 -4.08 -26.98
CA ARG A 338 -18.64 -4.64 -26.82
C ARG A 338 -18.44 -5.26 -25.43
N GLY A 339 -17.51 -6.19 -25.31
CA GLY A 339 -17.14 -6.80 -24.02
C GLY A 339 -16.31 -5.87 -23.15
N MET A 340 -15.55 -4.95 -23.76
CA MET A 340 -14.75 -3.97 -23.02
C MET A 340 -14.75 -2.63 -23.76
N VAL A 341 -14.87 -1.53 -23.01
CA VAL A 341 -14.81 -0.17 -23.54
C VAL A 341 -14.09 0.75 -22.54
N ILE A 342 -13.37 1.72 -23.07
CA ILE A 342 -12.75 2.81 -22.29
C ILE A 342 -13.49 4.11 -22.61
N LEU A 343 -14.02 4.75 -21.57
CA LEU A 343 -14.59 6.08 -21.60
C LEU A 343 -13.62 7.07 -20.96
N THR A 344 -13.05 7.96 -21.74
CA THR A 344 -12.09 8.97 -21.25
C THR A 344 -12.53 10.38 -21.57
N GLY A 345 -12.01 11.35 -20.85
CA GLY A 345 -12.27 12.78 -21.07
C GLY A 345 -11.94 13.63 -19.85
N GLY A 346 -11.77 14.92 -20.06
CA GLY A 346 -11.47 15.90 -19.02
C GLY A 346 -12.68 16.28 -18.14
N PRO A 347 -12.52 17.25 -17.24
CA PRO A 347 -13.62 17.77 -16.44
C PRO A 347 -14.67 18.46 -17.31
N GLY A 348 -15.96 18.32 -16.94
CA GLY A 348 -17.07 18.96 -17.62
C GLY A 348 -17.47 18.36 -18.98
N THR A 349 -16.92 17.18 -19.36
CA THR A 349 -17.26 16.49 -20.61
C THR A 349 -18.40 15.49 -20.48
N GLY A 350 -19.01 15.34 -19.31
CA GLY A 350 -20.18 14.50 -19.08
C GLY A 350 -19.90 13.02 -18.90
N LYS A 351 -18.69 12.61 -18.46
CA LYS A 351 -18.35 11.20 -18.15
C LYS A 351 -19.36 10.55 -17.21
N THR A 352 -19.67 11.20 -16.10
CA THR A 352 -20.58 10.65 -15.06
C THR A 352 -22.01 10.52 -15.60
N THR A 353 -22.48 11.46 -16.40
CA THR A 353 -23.80 11.39 -17.04
C THR A 353 -23.88 10.20 -18.00
N THR A 354 -22.85 10.02 -18.83
CA THR A 354 -22.74 8.89 -19.76
C THR A 354 -22.67 7.56 -19.01
N LEU A 355 -21.89 7.50 -17.95
CA LEU A 355 -21.76 6.32 -17.09
C LEU A 355 -23.10 5.94 -16.47
N ASN A 356 -23.83 6.91 -15.91
CA ASN A 356 -25.15 6.67 -15.33
C ASN A 356 -26.14 6.12 -16.38
N ALA A 357 -26.09 6.64 -17.61
CA ALA A 357 -26.91 6.11 -18.70
C ALA A 357 -26.56 4.64 -19.03
N ILE A 358 -25.27 4.33 -19.11
CA ILE A 358 -24.78 2.96 -19.37
C ILE A 358 -25.26 2.00 -18.29
N ILE A 359 -25.10 2.35 -17.00
CA ILE A 359 -25.52 1.52 -15.88
C ILE A 359 -27.01 1.22 -15.94
N ARG A 360 -27.85 2.25 -16.10
CA ARG A 360 -29.32 2.11 -16.18
C ARG A 360 -29.75 1.24 -17.33
N LEU A 361 -29.12 1.36 -18.50
CA LEU A 361 -29.46 0.56 -19.67
C LEU A 361 -29.08 -0.91 -19.49
N TYR A 362 -27.96 -1.21 -18.82
CA TYR A 362 -27.63 -2.59 -18.46
C TYR A 362 -28.64 -3.20 -17.48
N GLU A 363 -29.03 -2.44 -16.44
CA GLU A 363 -30.06 -2.93 -15.49
C GLU A 363 -31.41 -3.16 -16.16
N LYS A 364 -31.84 -2.28 -17.07
CA LYS A 364 -33.08 -2.50 -17.86
C LYS A 364 -33.01 -3.76 -18.71
N GLN A 365 -31.82 -4.19 -19.09
CA GLN A 365 -31.58 -5.47 -19.79
C GLN A 365 -31.46 -6.66 -18.84
N GLY A 366 -31.52 -6.45 -17.52
CA GLY A 366 -31.43 -7.49 -16.50
C GLY A 366 -30.01 -7.92 -16.13
N TYR A 367 -28.99 -7.15 -16.51
CA TYR A 367 -27.60 -7.42 -16.10
C TYR A 367 -27.35 -6.96 -14.66
N ARG A 368 -26.58 -7.76 -13.93
CA ARG A 368 -26.06 -7.41 -12.59
C ARG A 368 -24.83 -6.55 -12.75
N VAL A 369 -24.95 -5.28 -12.41
CA VAL A 369 -23.87 -4.30 -12.52
C VAL A 369 -23.17 -4.15 -11.17
N MET A 370 -21.85 -4.28 -11.16
CA MET A 370 -21.00 -3.90 -10.01
C MET A 370 -20.13 -2.70 -10.38
N ILE A 371 -19.97 -1.77 -9.41
CA ILE A 371 -19.22 -0.53 -9.62
C ILE A 371 -18.04 -0.49 -8.67
N GLY A 372 -16.85 -0.42 -9.22
CA GLY A 372 -15.59 -0.35 -8.50
C GLY A 372 -14.83 0.96 -8.70
N ALA A 373 -14.06 1.35 -7.70
CA ALA A 373 -13.11 2.46 -7.79
C ALA A 373 -11.83 2.14 -7.01
N PRO A 374 -10.69 2.77 -7.31
CA PRO A 374 -9.43 2.48 -6.63
C PRO A 374 -9.37 2.94 -5.17
N THR A 375 -10.16 3.96 -4.80
CA THR A 375 -10.17 4.55 -3.45
C THR A 375 -11.58 4.67 -2.88
N GLY A 376 -11.70 4.69 -1.54
CA GLY A 376 -12.99 4.84 -0.86
C GLY A 376 -13.72 6.14 -1.25
N ARG A 377 -12.98 7.24 -1.39
CA ARG A 377 -13.55 8.52 -1.83
C ARG A 377 -14.07 8.51 -3.25
N ALA A 378 -13.33 7.87 -4.16
CA ALA A 378 -13.78 7.72 -5.53
C ALA A 378 -15.06 6.86 -5.57
N ALA A 379 -15.12 5.78 -4.81
CA ALA A 379 -16.31 4.94 -4.70
C ALA A 379 -17.51 5.71 -4.12
N SER A 380 -17.34 6.41 -2.99
CA SER A 380 -18.40 7.25 -2.41
C SER A 380 -18.91 8.30 -3.39
N ARG A 381 -17.99 8.97 -4.10
CA ARG A 381 -18.36 9.96 -5.13
C ARG A 381 -19.20 9.37 -6.26
N VAL A 382 -18.81 8.19 -6.75
CA VAL A 382 -19.60 7.52 -7.81
C VAL A 382 -20.97 7.14 -7.28
N SER A 383 -21.06 6.62 -6.04
CA SER A 383 -22.33 6.30 -5.40
C SER A 383 -23.23 7.54 -5.29
N ASP A 384 -22.70 8.68 -4.83
CA ASP A 384 -23.46 9.93 -4.68
C ASP A 384 -23.98 10.47 -6.02
N LEU A 385 -23.19 10.32 -7.09
CA LEU A 385 -23.51 10.87 -8.41
C LEU A 385 -24.42 9.95 -9.23
N THR A 386 -24.31 8.64 -9.07
CA THR A 386 -25.08 7.65 -9.83
C THR A 386 -26.31 7.16 -9.09
N GLY A 387 -26.30 7.21 -7.76
CA GLY A 387 -27.33 6.62 -6.90
C GLY A 387 -27.16 5.11 -6.70
N TYR A 388 -26.10 4.52 -7.25
CA TYR A 388 -25.77 3.09 -7.13
C TYR A 388 -24.64 2.87 -6.11
N GLU A 389 -24.71 1.75 -5.41
CA GLU A 389 -23.65 1.41 -4.48
C GLU A 389 -22.34 1.06 -5.22
N ALA A 390 -21.28 1.77 -4.88
CA ALA A 390 -19.94 1.53 -5.41
C ALA A 390 -18.97 1.19 -4.27
N HIS A 391 -18.03 0.28 -4.54
CA HIS A 391 -17.04 -0.18 -3.57
C HIS A 391 -15.62 0.05 -4.07
N THR A 392 -14.64 0.00 -3.15
CA THR A 392 -13.24 -0.08 -3.60
C THR A 392 -12.98 -1.44 -4.23
N ILE A 393 -12.13 -1.47 -5.27
CA ILE A 393 -11.72 -2.74 -5.90
C ILE A 393 -11.17 -3.71 -4.84
N HIS A 394 -10.35 -3.23 -3.90
CA HIS A 394 -9.83 -4.05 -2.81
C HIS A 394 -10.94 -4.68 -1.95
N ARG A 395 -11.99 -3.92 -1.61
CA ARG A 395 -13.12 -4.43 -0.83
C ARG A 395 -13.93 -5.46 -1.63
N MET A 396 -14.11 -5.23 -2.93
CA MET A 396 -14.80 -6.17 -3.80
C MET A 396 -14.06 -7.51 -3.90
N LEU A 397 -12.72 -7.44 -3.99
CA LEU A 397 -11.87 -8.62 -4.07
C LEU A 397 -11.70 -9.34 -2.73
N THR A 398 -12.07 -8.71 -1.62
CA THR A 398 -11.92 -9.20 -0.23
C THR A 398 -10.48 -9.60 0.08
N VAL A 399 -9.78 -8.68 0.76
CA VAL A 399 -8.38 -8.91 1.15
C VAL A 399 -8.31 -9.87 2.34
N GLU A 400 -7.49 -10.88 2.21
CA GLU A 400 -7.12 -11.80 3.29
C GLU A 400 -5.60 -11.85 3.43
N TYR A 401 -5.13 -12.18 4.63
CA TYR A 401 -3.71 -12.39 4.89
C TYR A 401 -3.49 -13.85 5.26
N ASP A 402 -2.51 -14.48 4.64
CA ASP A 402 -2.11 -15.82 5.04
C ASP A 402 -1.27 -15.80 6.34
N MET A 403 -0.95 -16.99 6.85
CA MET A 403 -0.15 -17.14 8.08
C MET A 403 1.27 -16.52 7.95
N SER A 404 1.74 -16.25 6.73
CA SER A 404 3.01 -15.55 6.47
C SER A 404 2.87 -14.04 6.41
N GLY A 405 1.63 -13.51 6.51
CA GLY A 405 1.30 -12.09 6.34
C GLY A 405 1.29 -11.63 4.88
N LYS A 406 1.26 -12.56 3.90
CA LYS A 406 1.12 -12.24 2.49
C LYS A 406 -0.35 -11.97 2.18
N MET A 407 -0.61 -10.85 1.51
CA MET A 407 -1.94 -10.45 1.07
C MET A 407 -2.41 -11.34 -0.08
N HIS A 408 -3.63 -11.87 0.04
CA HIS A 408 -4.34 -12.61 -0.99
C HIS A 408 -5.72 -12.01 -1.19
N PHE A 409 -6.31 -12.25 -2.36
CA PHE A 409 -7.68 -11.89 -2.63
C PHE A 409 -8.55 -13.14 -2.65
N GLN A 410 -9.66 -13.11 -1.90
CA GLN A 410 -10.63 -14.19 -1.83
C GLN A 410 -11.33 -14.41 -3.17
N HIS A 411 -11.66 -13.30 -3.87
CA HIS A 411 -12.20 -13.36 -5.22
C HIS A 411 -11.08 -13.44 -6.25
N ASN A 412 -11.12 -14.52 -7.04
CA ASN A 412 -10.14 -14.88 -8.06
C ASN A 412 -10.79 -15.78 -9.12
N GLU A 413 -10.04 -16.47 -9.96
CA GLU A 413 -10.54 -17.35 -11.01
C GLU A 413 -11.39 -18.52 -10.48
N GLN A 414 -11.08 -19.02 -9.27
CA GLN A 414 -11.82 -20.14 -8.62
C GLN A 414 -13.08 -19.64 -7.89
N ASN A 415 -13.08 -18.39 -7.44
CA ASN A 415 -14.19 -17.76 -6.73
C ASN A 415 -14.49 -16.37 -7.34
N PRO A 416 -15.03 -16.31 -8.57
CA PRO A 416 -15.24 -15.05 -9.26
C PRO A 416 -16.34 -14.20 -8.64
N LEU A 417 -16.29 -12.89 -8.92
CA LEU A 417 -17.33 -11.94 -8.57
C LEU A 417 -18.65 -12.29 -9.29
N ASP A 418 -19.76 -12.11 -8.60
CA ASP A 418 -21.10 -12.39 -9.14
C ASP A 418 -21.68 -11.15 -9.85
N CYS A 419 -21.09 -10.80 -10.98
CA CYS A 419 -21.55 -9.70 -11.84
C CYS A 419 -21.51 -10.07 -13.32
N ASP A 420 -22.38 -9.44 -14.09
CA ASP A 420 -22.42 -9.57 -15.55
C ASP A 420 -21.74 -8.37 -16.23
N VAL A 421 -21.68 -7.24 -15.52
CA VAL A 421 -21.00 -6.01 -15.95
C VAL A 421 -20.20 -5.45 -14.79
N MET A 422 -18.92 -5.22 -15.02
CA MET A 422 -18.03 -4.51 -14.11
C MET A 422 -17.74 -3.11 -14.64
N VAL A 423 -18.07 -2.10 -13.85
CA VAL A 423 -17.73 -0.70 -14.11
C VAL A 423 -16.58 -0.30 -13.19
N VAL A 424 -15.52 0.28 -13.74
CA VAL A 424 -14.40 0.81 -12.95
C VAL A 424 -14.21 2.27 -13.26
N ASP A 425 -14.42 3.13 -12.26
CA ASP A 425 -14.15 4.57 -12.38
C ASP A 425 -12.77 4.94 -11.82
N GLU A 426 -12.28 6.12 -12.16
CA GLU A 426 -10.95 6.64 -11.81
C GLU A 426 -9.80 5.68 -12.21
N MET A 427 -9.92 5.06 -13.39
CA MET A 427 -8.94 4.09 -13.91
C MET A 427 -7.51 4.62 -13.99
N SER A 428 -7.30 5.94 -14.04
CA SER A 428 -5.96 6.54 -13.99
C SER A 428 -5.17 6.19 -12.74
N MET A 429 -5.85 5.83 -11.65
CA MET A 429 -5.25 5.48 -10.36
C MET A 429 -5.04 3.98 -10.16
N VAL A 430 -5.58 3.14 -11.05
CA VAL A 430 -5.45 1.67 -10.98
C VAL A 430 -4.10 1.25 -11.55
N ASP A 431 -3.31 0.51 -10.78
CA ASP A 431 -2.04 -0.04 -11.22
C ASP A 431 -2.19 -1.42 -11.88
N VAL A 432 -1.09 -1.93 -12.42
CA VAL A 432 -1.09 -3.19 -13.19
C VAL A 432 -1.46 -4.39 -12.33
N LEU A 433 -0.94 -4.48 -11.09
CA LEU A 433 -1.22 -5.62 -10.21
C LEU A 433 -2.69 -5.64 -9.76
N LEU A 434 -3.22 -4.49 -9.34
CA LEU A 434 -4.62 -4.40 -8.93
C LEU A 434 -5.59 -4.75 -10.07
N PHE A 435 -5.27 -4.31 -11.28
CA PHE A 435 -6.10 -4.60 -12.45
C PHE A 435 -6.02 -6.08 -12.86
N GLU A 436 -4.84 -6.67 -12.77
CA GLU A 436 -4.65 -8.10 -13.01
C GLU A 436 -5.51 -8.93 -12.06
N HIS A 437 -5.45 -8.65 -10.75
CA HIS A 437 -6.29 -9.33 -9.77
C HIS A 437 -7.80 -9.13 -10.02
N LEU A 438 -8.21 -7.92 -10.43
CA LEU A 438 -9.60 -7.67 -10.81
C LEU A 438 -10.00 -8.53 -12.00
N LEU A 439 -9.18 -8.61 -13.06
CA LEU A 439 -9.47 -9.41 -14.24
C LEU A 439 -9.56 -10.90 -13.92
N ARG A 440 -8.74 -11.41 -12.97
CA ARG A 440 -8.83 -12.80 -12.48
C ARG A 440 -10.15 -13.09 -11.78
N ALA A 441 -10.70 -12.11 -11.08
CA ALA A 441 -11.96 -12.24 -10.37
C ALA A 441 -13.20 -12.09 -11.28
N LEU A 442 -13.05 -11.77 -12.57
CA LEU A 442 -14.17 -11.64 -13.50
C LEU A 442 -14.41 -12.94 -14.28
N ARG A 443 -15.67 -13.34 -14.37
CA ARG A 443 -16.09 -14.47 -15.21
C ARG A 443 -15.82 -14.21 -16.69
N LEU A 444 -15.66 -15.27 -17.48
CA LEU A 444 -15.71 -15.16 -18.92
C LEU A 444 -17.10 -14.65 -19.35
N GLY A 445 -17.11 -13.65 -20.25
CA GLY A 445 -18.36 -13.01 -20.68
C GLY A 445 -18.81 -11.82 -19.83
N CYS A 446 -18.17 -11.55 -18.68
CA CYS A 446 -18.40 -10.30 -17.94
C CYS A 446 -17.95 -9.11 -18.79
N LYS A 447 -18.85 -8.14 -18.98
CA LYS A 447 -18.54 -6.90 -19.70
C LYS A 447 -17.79 -5.92 -18.80
N LEU A 448 -16.88 -5.14 -19.37
CA LEU A 448 -16.01 -4.24 -18.62
C LEU A 448 -16.08 -2.80 -19.16
N VAL A 449 -16.52 -1.87 -18.34
CA VAL A 449 -16.60 -0.43 -18.65
C VAL A 449 -15.56 0.31 -17.80
N LEU A 450 -14.50 0.78 -18.44
CA LEU A 450 -13.40 1.50 -17.80
C LEU A 450 -13.59 3.02 -18.00
N VAL A 451 -13.66 3.76 -16.91
CA VAL A 451 -13.84 5.21 -16.94
C VAL A 451 -12.64 5.88 -16.28
N GLY A 452 -12.09 6.90 -16.93
CA GLY A 452 -10.96 7.61 -16.36
C GLY A 452 -10.51 8.81 -17.20
N ASP A 453 -9.57 9.55 -16.67
CA ASP A 453 -8.97 10.70 -17.33
C ASP A 453 -7.48 10.39 -17.56
N CYS A 454 -7.11 10.10 -18.81
CA CYS A 454 -5.75 9.71 -19.20
C CYS A 454 -4.73 10.86 -19.07
N ASP A 455 -5.18 12.08 -18.85
CA ASP A 455 -4.35 13.27 -18.71
C ASP A 455 -4.09 13.63 -17.23
N GLN A 456 -4.76 12.99 -16.29
CA GLN A 456 -4.43 13.07 -14.86
C GLN A 456 -3.12 12.34 -14.53
N LEU A 457 -2.72 12.41 -13.26
CA LEU A 457 -1.56 11.66 -12.77
C LEU A 457 -1.81 10.14 -12.89
N PRO A 458 -0.79 9.37 -13.27
CA PRO A 458 -0.88 7.92 -13.28
C PRO A 458 -0.99 7.34 -11.86
N SER A 459 -1.26 6.04 -11.77
CA SER A 459 -1.30 5.28 -10.52
C SER A 459 -0.04 5.48 -9.67
N VAL A 460 -0.14 5.35 -8.36
CA VAL A 460 1.02 5.33 -7.45
C VAL A 460 1.82 4.05 -7.66
N GLY A 461 1.15 2.90 -7.84
CA GLY A 461 1.77 1.63 -8.17
C GLY A 461 2.37 1.60 -9.59
N ALA A 462 3.06 0.50 -9.90
CA ALA A 462 3.77 0.36 -11.16
C ALA A 462 2.84 0.16 -12.35
N GLY A 463 3.31 0.64 -13.51
CA GLY A 463 2.60 0.57 -14.78
C GLY A 463 2.00 1.90 -15.23
N ASN A 464 1.50 1.92 -16.44
CA ASN A 464 0.80 3.04 -17.06
C ASN A 464 -0.50 2.54 -17.71
N LEU A 465 -1.21 1.72 -16.94
CA LEU A 465 -2.28 0.83 -17.40
C LEU A 465 -3.29 1.49 -18.34
N LEU A 466 -3.98 2.55 -17.90
CA LEU A 466 -5.01 3.20 -18.70
C LEU A 466 -4.44 3.71 -20.04
N ARG A 467 -3.23 4.27 -19.99
CA ARG A 467 -2.57 4.81 -21.17
C ARG A 467 -2.14 3.70 -22.14
N ASP A 468 -1.56 2.62 -21.61
CA ASP A 468 -1.11 1.48 -22.41
C ASP A 468 -2.32 0.80 -23.09
N LEU A 469 -3.44 0.65 -22.40
CA LEU A 469 -4.69 0.15 -22.98
C LEU A 469 -5.22 1.06 -24.09
N ILE A 470 -5.21 2.39 -23.90
CA ILE A 470 -5.65 3.36 -24.92
C ILE A 470 -4.71 3.32 -26.14
N ASP A 471 -3.40 3.41 -25.90
CA ASP A 471 -2.40 3.54 -26.97
C ASP A 471 -2.19 2.23 -27.76
N SER A 472 -2.56 1.08 -27.20
CA SER A 472 -2.53 -0.23 -27.91
C SER A 472 -3.55 -0.32 -29.05
N GLY A 473 -4.64 0.46 -28.98
CA GLY A 473 -5.74 0.38 -29.92
C GLY A 473 -6.47 -0.97 -29.94
N ARG A 474 -6.25 -1.83 -28.92
CA ARG A 474 -6.93 -3.14 -28.78
C ARG A 474 -8.32 -2.99 -28.18
N VAL A 475 -8.49 -2.03 -27.29
CA VAL A 475 -9.76 -1.75 -26.61
C VAL A 475 -10.45 -0.56 -27.29
N PRO A 476 -11.76 -0.62 -27.59
CA PRO A 476 -12.52 0.54 -28.06
C PRO A 476 -12.45 1.70 -27.08
N VAL A 477 -12.08 2.87 -27.57
CA VAL A 477 -11.94 4.09 -26.76
C VAL A 477 -12.92 5.14 -27.26
N VAL A 478 -13.73 5.69 -26.34
CA VAL A 478 -14.54 6.87 -26.63
C VAL A 478 -14.04 8.03 -25.78
N ALA A 479 -13.42 8.99 -26.44
CA ALA A 479 -12.90 10.20 -25.80
C ALA A 479 -13.96 11.32 -25.88
N LEU A 480 -14.55 11.70 -24.75
CA LEU A 480 -15.46 12.83 -24.65
C LEU A 480 -14.66 14.13 -24.68
N LYS A 481 -14.72 14.85 -25.79
CA LYS A 481 -13.94 16.08 -26.01
C LYS A 481 -14.76 17.35 -25.84
N GLU A 482 -16.08 17.23 -25.92
CA GLU A 482 -16.98 18.37 -25.89
C GLU A 482 -17.19 18.86 -24.44
N ILE A 483 -16.91 20.13 -24.20
CA ILE A 483 -17.21 20.78 -22.93
C ILE A 483 -18.64 21.31 -23.00
N PHE A 484 -19.50 20.87 -22.10
CA PHE A 484 -20.89 21.33 -22.10
C PHE A 484 -20.99 22.83 -21.80
N ARG A 485 -22.00 23.47 -22.36
CA ARG A 485 -22.22 24.94 -22.29
C ARG A 485 -22.17 25.50 -20.86
N GLN A 486 -22.67 24.75 -19.88
CA GLN A 486 -22.59 25.15 -18.47
C GLN A 486 -21.17 25.13 -17.95
N ALA A 487 -20.41 24.12 -18.34
CA ALA A 487 -18.99 23.93 -17.93
C ALA A 487 -18.06 24.93 -18.62
N GLN A 488 -18.41 25.41 -19.84
CA GLN A 488 -17.62 26.44 -20.53
C GLN A 488 -17.64 27.81 -19.82
N LYS A 489 -18.59 28.07 -18.93
CA LYS A 489 -18.62 29.29 -18.11
C LYS A 489 -17.60 29.25 -16.94
N SER A 490 -17.06 28.08 -16.60
CA SER A 490 -16.09 27.89 -15.55
C SER A 490 -14.67 28.15 -16.07
N SER A 491 -13.98 29.09 -15.46
CA SER A 491 -12.58 29.35 -15.77
C SER A 491 -11.65 28.25 -15.24
N ILE A 492 -12.07 27.50 -14.22
CA ILE A 492 -11.36 26.31 -13.76
C ILE A 492 -11.30 25.28 -14.88
N ILE A 493 -12.45 24.99 -15.50
CA ILE A 493 -12.56 23.98 -16.56
C ILE A 493 -11.83 24.44 -17.83
N THR A 494 -12.07 25.68 -18.27
CA THR A 494 -11.41 26.20 -19.46
C THR A 494 -9.90 26.30 -19.31
N ASN A 495 -9.40 26.68 -18.14
CA ASN A 495 -7.97 26.69 -17.84
C ASN A 495 -7.39 25.25 -17.75
N ALA A 496 -8.11 24.29 -17.19
CA ALA A 496 -7.67 22.88 -17.19
C ALA A 496 -7.49 22.36 -18.63
N HIS A 497 -8.44 22.64 -19.53
CA HIS A 497 -8.32 22.27 -20.94
C HIS A 497 -7.18 22.98 -21.65
N LYS A 498 -6.95 24.29 -21.40
CA LYS A 498 -5.78 25.00 -21.92
C LYS A 498 -4.48 24.33 -21.46
N ILE A 499 -4.35 24.07 -20.16
CA ILE A 499 -3.15 23.46 -19.58
C ILE A 499 -2.82 22.14 -20.28
N ILE A 500 -3.80 21.23 -20.45
CA ILE A 500 -3.51 19.92 -21.04
C ILE A 500 -3.12 20.01 -22.51
N HIS A 501 -3.64 20.98 -23.26
CA HIS A 501 -3.25 21.25 -24.65
C HIS A 501 -1.93 22.03 -24.77
N GLY A 502 -1.28 22.43 -23.65
CA GLY A 502 -0.05 23.19 -23.65
C GLY A 502 -0.24 24.68 -23.83
N GLU A 503 -1.47 25.15 -23.67
CA GLU A 503 -1.82 26.55 -23.70
C GLU A 503 -1.76 27.16 -22.30
N TYR A 504 -1.36 28.43 -22.20
CA TYR A 504 -1.29 29.10 -20.91
C TYR A 504 -2.70 29.37 -20.36
N PRO A 505 -2.92 29.10 -19.05
CA PRO A 505 -4.17 29.44 -18.40
C PRO A 505 -4.35 30.96 -18.32
N ASP A 506 -5.59 31.43 -18.35
CA ASP A 506 -5.91 32.83 -18.12
C ASP A 506 -5.85 33.13 -16.61
N LEU A 507 -4.88 33.95 -16.22
CA LEU A 507 -4.61 34.36 -14.85
C LEU A 507 -5.08 35.78 -14.54
N THR A 508 -5.76 36.45 -15.48
CA THR A 508 -6.09 37.90 -15.41
C THR A 508 -7.53 38.19 -15.00
N GLN A 509 -8.40 37.19 -15.01
CA GLN A 509 -9.83 37.37 -14.76
C GLN A 509 -10.12 37.79 -13.32
N LYS A 510 -10.92 38.86 -13.16
CA LYS A 510 -11.32 39.42 -11.84
C LYS A 510 -12.69 38.93 -11.36
N LYS A 511 -13.55 38.46 -12.26
CA LYS A 511 -14.89 37.91 -11.94
C LYS A 511 -14.94 36.48 -12.49
N SER A 512 -14.49 35.52 -11.71
CA SER A 512 -14.23 34.17 -12.14
C SER A 512 -14.30 33.22 -10.94
N ASP A 513 -14.31 31.93 -11.20
CA ASP A 513 -14.13 30.86 -10.23
C ASP A 513 -12.64 30.46 -10.08
N CYS A 514 -11.72 31.11 -10.82
CA CYS A 514 -10.28 30.88 -10.78
C CYS A 514 -9.54 32.20 -10.60
N PHE A 515 -8.80 32.35 -9.51
CA PHE A 515 -8.05 33.55 -9.17
C PHE A 515 -6.55 33.25 -9.07
N PHE A 516 -5.72 34.24 -9.42
CA PHE A 516 -4.29 34.17 -9.28
C PHE A 516 -3.74 35.33 -8.43
N PHE A 517 -2.94 34.97 -7.41
CA PHE A 517 -2.19 35.94 -6.59
C PHE A 517 -0.69 35.76 -6.80
N GLN A 518 -0.07 36.72 -7.46
CA GLN A 518 1.37 36.68 -7.67
C GLN A 518 2.11 36.87 -6.34
N ARG A 519 2.89 35.85 -5.97
CA ARG A 519 3.83 35.87 -4.84
C ARG A 519 5.10 35.13 -5.26
N LEU A 520 6.24 35.75 -5.05
CA LEU A 520 7.51 35.20 -5.51
C LEU A 520 8.30 34.53 -4.39
N GLN A 521 7.95 34.83 -3.15
CA GLN A 521 8.66 34.36 -1.97
C GLN A 521 7.71 33.72 -0.95
N PRO A 522 8.15 32.66 -0.27
CA PRO A 522 7.34 31.97 0.74
C PRO A 522 6.84 32.89 1.86
N GLU A 523 7.66 33.83 2.28
CA GLU A 523 7.39 34.80 3.37
C GLU A 523 6.18 35.71 3.07
N THR A 524 5.88 35.92 1.79
CA THR A 524 4.71 36.70 1.35
C THR A 524 3.53 35.83 0.95
N ALA A 525 3.77 34.57 0.57
CA ALA A 525 2.75 33.63 0.16
C ALA A 525 2.06 32.96 1.34
N LEU A 526 2.82 32.53 2.34
CA LEU A 526 2.28 31.82 3.51
C LEU A 526 1.25 32.66 4.29
N PRO A 527 1.52 33.93 4.68
CA PRO A 527 0.51 34.74 5.36
C PRO A 527 -0.77 34.93 4.53
N LEU A 528 -0.64 35.07 3.19
CA LEU A 528 -1.80 35.19 2.32
C LEU A 528 -2.62 33.90 2.32
N ILE A 529 -2.00 32.73 2.26
CA ILE A 529 -2.69 31.42 2.30
C ILE A 529 -3.43 31.29 3.63
N LEU A 530 -2.79 31.60 4.75
CA LEU A 530 -3.42 31.53 6.07
C LEU A 530 -4.62 32.48 6.16
N GLU A 531 -4.48 33.70 5.67
CA GLU A 531 -5.55 34.70 5.64
C GLU A 531 -6.73 34.26 4.72
N LEU A 532 -6.43 33.68 3.56
CA LEU A 532 -7.45 33.14 2.65
C LEU A 532 -8.26 32.05 3.36
N VAL A 533 -7.61 31.10 4.00
CA VAL A 533 -8.30 29.97 4.67
C VAL A 533 -9.07 30.43 5.90
N GLN A 534 -8.47 31.26 6.75
CA GLN A 534 -9.04 31.63 8.04
C GLN A 534 -10.16 32.67 7.92
N THR A 535 -10.00 33.66 7.02
CA THR A 535 -10.86 34.86 7.04
C THR A 535 -11.48 35.21 5.72
N ARG A 536 -10.71 35.30 4.63
CA ARG A 536 -11.23 35.85 3.37
C ARG A 536 -12.29 34.97 2.72
N LEU A 537 -12.03 33.67 2.55
CA LEU A 537 -12.97 32.75 1.91
C LEU A 537 -14.20 32.48 2.79
N PRO A 538 -14.07 32.28 4.11
CA PRO A 538 -15.23 32.21 4.98
C PRO A 538 -16.13 33.44 4.92
N LYS A 539 -15.55 34.64 4.94
CA LYS A 539 -16.34 35.89 4.86
C LYS A 539 -16.96 36.12 3.49
N ALA A 540 -16.26 35.79 2.40
CA ALA A 540 -16.72 36.10 1.05
C ALA A 540 -17.72 35.08 0.49
N TYR A 541 -17.57 33.81 0.85
CA TYR A 541 -18.34 32.68 0.27
C TYR A 541 -19.08 31.84 1.31
N GLY A 542 -18.90 32.07 2.60
CA GLY A 542 -19.48 31.26 3.66
C GLY A 542 -18.83 29.88 3.81
N TYR A 543 -17.65 29.67 3.26
CA TYR A 543 -16.97 28.38 3.30
C TYR A 543 -16.40 28.04 4.68
N SER A 544 -16.59 26.80 5.11
CA SER A 544 -15.92 26.26 6.30
C SER A 544 -14.43 26.11 6.03
N PRO A 545 -13.54 26.67 6.89
CA PRO A 545 -12.09 26.56 6.72
C PRO A 545 -11.57 25.13 6.65
N THR A 546 -12.23 24.21 7.33
CA THR A 546 -11.78 22.83 7.45
C THR A 546 -12.54 21.86 6.53
N GLU A 547 -13.81 22.15 6.19
CA GLU A 547 -14.63 21.26 5.38
C GLU A 547 -14.57 21.61 3.90
N ASP A 548 -14.78 22.90 3.55
CA ASP A 548 -14.89 23.34 2.17
C ASP A 548 -13.57 23.72 1.51
N ILE A 549 -12.57 24.14 2.31
CA ILE A 549 -11.31 24.64 1.81
C ILE A 549 -10.22 23.57 1.95
N GLN A 550 -9.48 23.33 0.86
CA GLN A 550 -8.32 22.46 0.87
C GLN A 550 -7.10 23.16 0.28
N VAL A 551 -6.00 23.17 1.02
CA VAL A 551 -4.70 23.55 0.47
C VAL A 551 -4.05 22.33 -0.17
N ILE A 552 -3.66 22.42 -1.44
CA ILE A 552 -3.04 21.34 -2.21
C ILE A 552 -1.67 21.81 -2.68
N THR A 553 -0.60 21.07 -2.40
CA THR A 553 0.77 21.45 -2.77
C THR A 553 1.50 20.35 -3.54
N PRO A 554 2.41 20.70 -4.47
CA PRO A 554 3.21 19.71 -5.18
C PRO A 554 4.13 18.87 -4.29
N SER A 555 4.63 19.42 -3.18
CA SER A 555 5.71 18.82 -2.40
C SER A 555 5.32 18.50 -0.95
N ARG A 556 6.00 17.50 -0.38
CA ARG A 556 5.83 17.14 1.06
C ARG A 556 6.75 17.99 1.95
N LYS A 557 7.97 18.31 1.47
CA LYS A 557 9.02 19.01 2.21
C LYS A 557 9.17 20.46 1.72
N GLY A 558 9.76 21.32 2.55
CA GLY A 558 10.00 22.74 2.26
C GLY A 558 8.93 23.65 2.84
N VAL A 559 9.14 24.97 2.78
CA VAL A 559 8.25 25.98 3.40
C VAL A 559 6.82 25.93 2.86
N MET A 560 6.64 25.60 1.58
CA MET A 560 5.34 25.36 0.94
C MET A 560 5.01 23.88 0.84
N GLY A 561 5.69 23.02 1.58
CA GLY A 561 5.39 21.59 1.65
C GLY A 561 4.27 21.27 2.65
N VAL A 562 3.69 20.08 2.50
CA VAL A 562 2.57 19.60 3.34
C VAL A 562 2.88 19.70 4.83
N VAL A 563 4.08 19.31 5.25
CA VAL A 563 4.43 19.25 6.68
C VAL A 563 4.38 20.66 7.30
N GLU A 564 5.02 21.63 6.68
CA GLU A 564 5.05 23.00 7.18
C GLU A 564 3.68 23.68 7.09
N LEU A 565 3.00 23.54 5.93
CA LEU A 565 1.68 24.12 5.74
C LEU A 565 0.66 23.58 6.76
N ASN A 566 0.69 22.27 7.06
CA ASN A 566 -0.18 21.67 8.06
C ASN A 566 0.09 22.25 9.45
N GLN A 567 1.34 22.43 9.83
CA GLN A 567 1.70 22.99 11.12
C GLN A 567 1.23 24.46 11.27
N GLN A 568 1.42 25.26 10.22
CA GLN A 568 0.99 26.67 10.21
C GLN A 568 -0.53 26.80 10.18
N LEU A 569 -1.21 26.00 9.36
CA LEU A 569 -2.68 26.00 9.30
C LEU A 569 -3.30 25.48 10.60
N GLN A 570 -2.75 24.44 11.22
CA GLN A 570 -3.19 23.96 12.52
C GLN A 570 -3.09 25.08 13.59
N ASN A 571 -1.97 25.80 13.65
CA ASN A 571 -1.78 26.87 14.63
C ASN A 571 -2.78 28.01 14.48
N VAL A 572 -3.28 28.24 13.27
CA VAL A 572 -4.27 29.29 12.98
C VAL A 572 -5.71 28.81 13.14
N LEU A 573 -6.01 27.56 12.74
CA LEU A 573 -7.37 27.03 12.72
C LEU A 573 -7.73 26.25 13.99
N ASN A 574 -6.76 25.62 14.63
CA ASN A 574 -6.90 24.86 15.87
C ASN A 574 -5.68 25.14 16.79
N PRO A 575 -5.56 26.38 17.31
CA PRO A 575 -4.42 26.76 18.13
C PRO A 575 -4.37 25.96 19.44
N PRO A 576 -3.18 25.81 20.04
CA PRO A 576 -3.09 25.20 21.37
C PRO A 576 -3.84 26.05 22.37
N ALA A 577 -4.68 25.41 23.18
CA ALA A 577 -5.43 26.06 24.26
C ALA A 577 -5.22 25.31 25.57
N GLU A 578 -5.32 26.01 26.69
CA GLU A 578 -5.23 25.41 28.01
C GLU A 578 -6.42 24.42 28.20
N GLY A 579 -6.12 23.19 28.58
CA GLY A 579 -7.12 22.13 28.71
C GLY A 579 -7.50 21.40 27.42
N LEU A 580 -7.05 21.83 26.24
CA LEU A 580 -7.30 21.10 24.98
C LEU A 580 -6.50 19.79 24.96
N PRO A 581 -7.18 18.62 24.86
CA PRO A 581 -6.49 17.35 24.77
C PRO A 581 -5.63 17.27 23.52
N GLN A 582 -4.37 16.86 23.69
CA GLN A 582 -3.43 16.69 22.58
C GLN A 582 -2.46 15.56 22.85
N VAL A 583 -1.96 14.94 21.76
CA VAL A 583 -0.97 13.86 21.78
C VAL A 583 0.14 14.14 20.78
N LYS A 584 1.38 13.86 21.16
CA LYS A 584 2.55 14.03 20.29
C LYS A 584 2.83 12.73 19.54
N SER A 585 2.88 12.81 18.21
CA SER A 585 3.36 11.75 17.33
C SER A 585 4.76 12.13 16.80
N VAL A 586 5.32 11.30 15.91
CA VAL A 586 6.67 11.51 15.35
C VAL A 586 6.80 12.86 14.62
N LEU A 587 5.81 13.23 13.81
CA LEU A 587 5.85 14.43 12.96
C LEU A 587 4.96 15.56 13.45
N TYR A 588 3.87 15.25 14.14
CA TYR A 588 2.82 16.22 14.50
C TYR A 588 2.45 16.14 15.98
N THR A 589 1.87 17.21 16.48
CA THR A 589 1.08 17.17 17.71
C THR A 589 -0.38 17.21 17.32
N PHE A 590 -1.08 16.10 17.49
CA PHE A 590 -2.52 16.01 17.21
C PHE A 590 -3.33 16.62 18.35
N ARG A 591 -4.36 17.39 18.02
CA ARG A 591 -5.29 18.05 18.94
C ARG A 591 -6.71 17.63 18.63
N GLU A 592 -7.56 17.60 19.62
CA GLU A 592 -9.00 17.44 19.38
C GLU A 592 -9.49 18.53 18.42
N GLY A 593 -10.31 18.15 17.41
CA GLY A 593 -10.77 19.03 16.35
C GLY A 593 -9.88 19.07 15.11
N ASP A 594 -8.68 18.47 15.11
CA ASP A 594 -7.79 18.47 13.96
C ASP A 594 -8.39 17.73 12.77
N LYS A 595 -8.19 18.29 11.58
CA LYS A 595 -8.44 17.62 10.30
C LYS A 595 -7.28 16.68 10.02
N VAL A 596 -7.59 15.39 9.84
CA VAL A 596 -6.60 14.32 9.64
C VAL A 596 -6.89 13.50 8.39
N MET A 597 -5.89 12.80 7.90
CA MET A 597 -5.99 11.84 6.81
C MET A 597 -5.35 10.52 7.22
N GLN A 598 -6.00 9.41 6.91
CA GLN A 598 -5.42 8.08 6.95
C GLN A 598 -4.37 7.96 5.84
N ILE A 599 -3.15 7.52 6.16
CA ILE A 599 -2.05 7.44 5.18
C ILE A 599 -1.62 6.02 4.84
N LYS A 600 -2.23 5.02 5.48
CA LYS A 600 -2.05 3.59 5.23
C LYS A 600 -3.43 2.93 5.17
N ASN A 601 -3.58 1.85 4.40
CA ASN A 601 -4.79 1.04 4.51
C ASN A 601 -4.74 0.28 5.85
N ASN A 602 -5.83 0.36 6.62
CA ASN A 602 -6.02 -0.44 7.81
C ASN A 602 -7.38 -1.15 7.66
N TYR A 603 -7.33 -2.42 7.29
CA TYR A 603 -8.52 -3.24 7.01
C TYR A 603 -9.20 -3.73 8.29
N ASP A 604 -8.46 -3.79 9.39
CA ASP A 604 -8.89 -4.42 10.65
C ASP A 604 -9.49 -3.43 11.64
N ILE A 605 -9.23 -2.12 11.46
CA ILE A 605 -9.75 -1.11 12.36
C ILE A 605 -11.27 -1.09 12.33
N ILE A 606 -11.87 -1.27 13.49
CA ILE A 606 -13.32 -1.26 13.65
C ILE A 606 -13.82 0.18 13.72
N TRP A 607 -14.84 0.47 12.94
CA TRP A 607 -15.56 1.74 13.02
C TRP A 607 -17.04 1.53 13.33
N HIS A 608 -17.64 2.55 13.90
CA HIS A 608 -19.08 2.61 14.21
C HIS A 608 -19.72 3.81 13.54
N LYS A 609 -20.88 3.62 12.92
CA LYS A 609 -21.69 4.66 12.31
C LYS A 609 -23.18 4.32 12.47
N ASP A 610 -23.95 5.23 13.09
CA ASP A 610 -25.41 5.15 13.22
C ASP A 610 -25.94 3.81 13.79
N GLY A 611 -25.16 3.19 14.68
CA GLY A 611 -25.49 1.89 15.29
C GLY A 611 -24.98 0.68 14.50
N GLU A 612 -24.43 0.88 13.32
CA GLU A 612 -23.74 -0.16 12.55
C GLU A 612 -22.26 -0.20 12.89
N ALA A 613 -21.68 -1.37 12.83
CA ALA A 613 -20.24 -1.58 12.94
C ALA A 613 -19.68 -2.16 11.65
N GLY A 614 -18.53 -1.70 11.24
CA GLY A 614 -17.81 -2.23 10.10
C GLY A 614 -16.31 -2.15 10.32
N THR A 615 -15.54 -2.63 9.37
CA THR A 615 -14.07 -2.61 9.40
C THR A 615 -13.50 -1.82 8.24
N GLY A 616 -12.29 -1.30 8.42
CA GLY A 616 -11.48 -0.66 7.39
C GLY A 616 -11.61 0.85 7.31
N ILE A 617 -10.46 1.52 7.49
CA ILE A 617 -10.23 2.93 7.12
C ILE A 617 -9.05 2.95 6.16
N PHE A 618 -9.20 3.66 5.04
CA PHE A 618 -8.30 3.51 3.91
C PHE A 618 -7.42 4.73 3.66
N ASN A 619 -6.31 4.50 3.00
CA ASN A 619 -5.39 5.57 2.60
C ASN A 619 -6.10 6.63 1.74
N GLY A 620 -6.03 7.88 2.20
CA GLY A 620 -6.71 9.02 1.59
C GLY A 620 -8.01 9.42 2.28
N ASP A 621 -8.57 8.59 3.18
CA ASP A 621 -9.76 8.97 3.96
C ASP A 621 -9.42 10.18 4.84
N ILE A 622 -10.20 11.26 4.71
CA ILE A 622 -10.07 12.46 5.55
C ILE A 622 -11.16 12.45 6.61
N GLY A 623 -10.77 12.79 7.82
CA GLY A 623 -11.67 12.87 8.96
C GLY A 623 -11.24 13.93 9.95
N TYR A 624 -11.86 13.89 11.13
CA TYR A 624 -11.61 14.84 12.24
C TYR A 624 -11.37 14.09 13.51
N LEU A 625 -10.40 14.54 14.31
CA LEU A 625 -10.19 14.03 15.65
C LEU A 625 -11.30 14.52 16.57
N ARG A 626 -12.08 13.60 17.12
CA ARG A 626 -13.22 13.91 18.00
C ARG A 626 -12.88 13.85 19.48
N ALA A 627 -11.89 13.04 19.83
CA ALA A 627 -11.41 12.95 21.20
C ALA A 627 -9.94 12.48 21.25
N VAL A 628 -9.20 12.97 22.21
CA VAL A 628 -7.87 12.48 22.58
C VAL A 628 -7.92 12.07 24.06
N ASN A 629 -7.96 10.77 24.32
CA ASN A 629 -8.01 10.24 25.66
C ASN A 629 -6.61 9.81 26.13
N ARG A 630 -6.02 10.57 27.04
CA ARG A 630 -4.70 10.27 27.59
C ARG A 630 -4.73 9.12 28.61
N GLN A 631 -5.90 8.82 29.18
CA GLN A 631 -6.01 7.75 30.18
C GLN A 631 -6.04 6.37 29.52
N THR A 632 -6.80 6.22 28.41
CA THR A 632 -6.84 4.98 27.62
C THR A 632 -5.76 4.93 26.55
N GLN A 633 -5.01 6.02 26.36
CA GLN A 633 -4.02 6.18 25.27
C GLN A 633 -4.61 5.99 23.87
N GLU A 634 -5.78 6.57 23.65
CA GLU A 634 -6.53 6.41 22.40
C GLU A 634 -6.93 7.77 21.81
N VAL A 635 -7.08 7.79 20.51
CA VAL A 635 -7.64 8.89 19.74
C VAL A 635 -8.88 8.39 19.00
N VAL A 636 -9.96 9.13 19.05
CA VAL A 636 -11.15 8.85 18.23
C VAL A 636 -11.14 9.76 17.02
N ALA A 637 -11.11 9.18 15.83
CA ALA A 637 -11.22 9.87 14.56
C ALA A 637 -12.54 9.53 13.86
N ASP A 638 -13.18 10.54 13.28
CA ASP A 638 -14.45 10.43 12.58
C ASP A 638 -14.22 10.68 11.06
N PHE A 639 -14.40 9.65 10.26
CA PHE A 639 -14.28 9.68 8.80
C PHE A 639 -15.66 9.58 8.16
N GLU A 640 -16.30 10.72 7.89
CA GLU A 640 -17.64 10.78 7.27
C GLU A 640 -18.72 10.01 8.08
N GLY A 641 -18.69 10.17 9.42
CA GLY A 641 -19.59 9.49 10.37
C GLY A 641 -19.07 8.14 10.84
N ARG A 642 -18.06 7.54 10.19
CA ARG A 642 -17.39 6.33 10.66
C ARG A 642 -16.39 6.68 11.76
N ARG A 643 -16.74 6.39 13.00
CA ARG A 643 -15.88 6.65 14.16
C ARG A 643 -14.99 5.46 14.45
N ALA A 644 -13.68 5.66 14.32
CA ALA A 644 -12.66 4.67 14.59
C ALA A 644 -11.76 5.09 15.76
N VAL A 645 -11.30 4.12 16.53
CA VAL A 645 -10.43 4.33 17.70
C VAL A 645 -9.01 3.90 17.34
N TYR A 646 -8.05 4.80 17.53
CA TYR A 646 -6.63 4.58 17.29
C TYR A 646 -5.86 4.58 18.62
N PRO A 647 -5.19 3.50 18.99
CA PRO A 647 -4.17 3.52 20.03
C PRO A 647 -3.03 4.48 19.66
N PHE A 648 -2.37 5.06 20.65
CA PHE A 648 -1.31 6.05 20.41
C PHE A 648 -0.11 5.52 19.63
N ASP A 649 0.17 4.24 19.70
CA ASP A 649 1.21 3.56 18.92
C ASP A 649 0.86 3.43 17.43
N GLN A 650 -0.42 3.56 17.05
CA GLN A 650 -0.89 3.54 15.67
C GLN A 650 -1.08 4.93 15.04
N LEU A 651 -0.74 5.99 15.74
CA LEU A 651 -0.86 7.37 15.22
C LEU A 651 0.09 7.67 14.05
N ASP A 652 1.03 6.80 13.73
CA ASP A 652 1.83 6.85 12.52
C ASP A 652 1.02 6.57 11.24
N GLN A 653 -0.22 6.08 11.38
CA GLN A 653 -1.17 5.90 10.29
C GLN A 653 -1.94 7.18 9.95
N LEU A 654 -1.84 8.23 10.77
CA LEU A 654 -2.53 9.50 10.60
C LEU A 654 -1.56 10.64 10.30
N GLU A 655 -1.99 11.55 9.43
CA GLU A 655 -1.33 12.85 9.20
C GLU A 655 -2.35 13.98 9.30
N LEU A 656 -1.88 15.20 9.63
CA LEU A 656 -2.73 16.39 9.50
C LEU A 656 -3.10 16.60 8.03
N ALA A 657 -4.31 17.05 7.76
CA ALA A 657 -4.88 17.14 6.41
C ALA A 657 -5.43 18.54 6.04
N TYR A 658 -5.02 19.60 6.72
CA TYR A 658 -5.31 20.98 6.29
C TYR A 658 -4.66 21.29 4.95
N ALA A 659 -3.46 20.74 4.71
CA ALA A 659 -2.79 20.71 3.43
C ALA A 659 -2.44 19.28 3.04
N ILE A 660 -2.60 18.94 1.76
CA ILE A 660 -2.28 17.61 1.20
C ILE A 660 -1.47 17.75 -0.09
N THR A 661 -0.82 16.65 -0.52
CA THR A 661 -0.15 16.66 -1.83
C THR A 661 -1.15 16.49 -2.96
N VAL A 662 -0.77 16.89 -4.19
CA VAL A 662 -1.57 16.65 -5.40
C VAL A 662 -1.85 15.16 -5.58
N HIS A 663 -0.88 14.28 -5.31
CA HIS A 663 -1.07 12.83 -5.40
C HIS A 663 -2.13 12.32 -4.41
N LYS A 664 -2.14 12.85 -3.17
CA LYS A 664 -3.13 12.48 -2.15
C LYS A 664 -4.51 13.08 -2.39
N SER A 665 -4.63 14.05 -3.30
CA SER A 665 -5.92 14.65 -3.68
C SER A 665 -6.61 13.92 -4.85
N GLN A 666 -5.95 12.94 -5.48
CA GLN A 666 -6.57 12.13 -6.53
C GLN A 666 -7.83 11.42 -6.02
N GLY A 667 -8.84 11.28 -6.87
CA GLY A 667 -10.16 10.74 -6.49
C GLY A 667 -11.03 11.66 -5.61
N SER A 668 -10.50 12.82 -5.18
CA SER A 668 -11.22 13.79 -4.33
C SER A 668 -11.49 15.09 -5.10
N GLU A 669 -12.58 15.77 -4.74
CA GLU A 669 -12.88 17.14 -5.17
C GLU A 669 -13.24 17.99 -3.95
N PHE A 670 -12.89 19.27 -3.99
CA PHE A 670 -13.12 20.22 -2.89
C PHE A 670 -13.86 21.45 -3.39
N GLN A 671 -14.71 22.06 -2.57
CA GLN A 671 -15.44 23.27 -2.93
C GLN A 671 -14.48 24.41 -3.31
N ALA A 672 -13.44 24.61 -2.51
CA ALA A 672 -12.39 25.58 -2.77
C ALA A 672 -11.00 24.97 -2.62
N VAL A 673 -10.13 25.21 -3.60
CA VAL A 673 -8.74 24.76 -3.59
C VAL A 673 -7.80 25.96 -3.60
N ILE A 674 -6.80 25.95 -2.73
CA ILE A 674 -5.68 26.88 -2.74
C ILE A 674 -4.42 26.10 -3.13
N LEU A 675 -3.77 26.53 -4.21
CA LEU A 675 -2.62 25.86 -4.81
C LEU A 675 -1.39 26.76 -4.79
N PRO A 676 -0.44 26.60 -3.84
CA PRO A 676 0.85 27.31 -3.83
C PRO A 676 1.79 26.79 -4.91
N LEU A 677 2.27 27.68 -5.79
CA LEU A 677 3.14 27.37 -6.93
C LEU A 677 4.32 28.36 -7.00
N LEU A 678 5.24 28.26 -6.03
CA LEU A 678 6.39 29.14 -5.93
C LEU A 678 7.66 28.59 -6.56
N GLY A 679 7.66 27.36 -7.00
CA GLY A 679 8.83 26.63 -7.43
C GLY A 679 9.35 25.71 -6.32
N GLY A 680 10.30 24.85 -6.65
CA GLY A 680 10.84 23.85 -5.74
C GLY A 680 11.58 22.77 -6.50
N PHE A 681 11.39 21.51 -6.13
CA PHE A 681 12.06 20.39 -6.77
C PHE A 681 11.56 20.20 -8.22
N PRO A 682 12.42 20.45 -9.25
CA PRO A 682 11.96 20.56 -10.65
C PRO A 682 11.22 19.34 -11.19
N LYS A 683 11.49 18.15 -10.62
CA LYS A 683 10.82 16.90 -11.03
C LYS A 683 9.32 16.86 -10.68
N LEU A 684 8.85 17.74 -9.77
CA LEU A 684 7.43 17.81 -9.36
C LEU A 684 6.65 18.90 -10.12
N TYR A 685 7.31 19.69 -10.99
CA TYR A 685 6.66 20.78 -11.66
C TYR A 685 6.47 20.46 -13.16
N TYR A 686 5.39 19.74 -13.48
CA TYR A 686 5.04 19.32 -14.83
C TYR A 686 3.54 19.42 -15.08
N ARG A 687 3.16 19.38 -16.36
CA ARG A 687 1.82 19.67 -16.87
C ARG A 687 0.71 18.85 -16.21
N ASN A 688 0.84 17.51 -16.19
CA ASN A 688 -0.21 16.65 -15.65
C ASN A 688 -0.41 16.83 -14.14
N LEU A 689 0.65 17.20 -13.39
CA LEU A 689 0.51 17.52 -11.97
C LEU A 689 -0.30 18.81 -11.76
N LEU A 690 -0.01 19.86 -12.55
CA LEU A 690 -0.80 21.09 -12.51
C LEU A 690 -2.25 20.85 -12.94
N TYR A 691 -2.46 20.10 -14.02
CA TYR A 691 -3.78 19.71 -14.48
C TYR A 691 -4.58 18.97 -13.40
N THR A 692 -3.99 17.94 -12.81
CA THR A 692 -4.63 17.16 -11.73
C THR A 692 -4.98 18.06 -10.54
N ALA A 693 -4.09 18.98 -10.13
CA ALA A 693 -4.34 19.88 -9.02
C ALA A 693 -5.49 20.87 -9.31
N VAL A 694 -5.52 21.45 -10.51
CA VAL A 694 -6.56 22.39 -10.95
C VAL A 694 -7.94 21.70 -10.98
N THR A 695 -7.99 20.47 -11.47
CA THR A 695 -9.24 19.69 -11.57
C THR A 695 -9.77 19.19 -10.22
N ARG A 696 -9.07 19.43 -9.12
CA ARG A 696 -9.58 19.12 -7.76
C ARG A 696 -10.54 20.20 -7.25
N ALA A 697 -10.55 21.39 -7.85
CA ALA A 697 -11.44 22.48 -7.47
C ALA A 697 -12.82 22.34 -8.13
N ARG A 698 -13.86 22.33 -7.30
CA ARG A 698 -15.25 22.22 -7.78
C ARG A 698 -15.88 23.58 -8.08
N ARG A 699 -15.67 24.57 -7.21
CA ARG A 699 -16.31 25.92 -7.32
C ARG A 699 -15.32 27.06 -7.29
N LEU A 700 -14.18 26.91 -6.63
CA LEU A 700 -13.22 27.99 -6.49
C LEU A 700 -11.79 27.45 -6.52
N LEU A 701 -10.97 28.04 -7.37
CA LEU A 701 -9.54 27.77 -7.45
C LEU A 701 -8.75 29.06 -7.18
N ILE A 702 -7.81 28.99 -6.27
CA ILE A 702 -6.87 30.09 -5.99
C ILE A 702 -5.46 29.61 -6.20
N LEU A 703 -4.80 30.17 -7.20
CA LEU A 703 -3.39 29.96 -7.48
C LEU A 703 -2.58 31.03 -6.74
N VAL A 704 -1.61 30.63 -5.93
CA VAL A 704 -0.72 31.55 -5.19
C VAL A 704 0.71 31.25 -5.58
N GLY A 705 1.41 32.15 -6.25
CA GLY A 705 2.80 31.88 -6.60
C GLY A 705 3.34 32.69 -7.76
N SER A 706 4.22 32.07 -8.55
CA SER A 706 4.88 32.67 -9.70
C SER A 706 4.21 32.26 -11.01
N GLN A 707 3.78 33.24 -11.79
CA GLN A 707 3.28 33.02 -13.15
C GLN A 707 4.30 32.25 -14.02
N LYS A 708 5.58 32.58 -13.86
CA LYS A 708 6.66 31.88 -14.57
C LYS A 708 6.69 30.38 -14.25
N VAL A 709 6.49 30.01 -12.99
CA VAL A 709 6.43 28.60 -12.56
C VAL A 709 5.22 27.89 -13.17
N ILE A 710 4.05 28.53 -13.19
CA ILE A 710 2.85 27.96 -13.80
C ILE A 710 3.08 27.71 -15.30
N PHE A 711 3.66 28.68 -16.01
CA PHE A 711 3.94 28.54 -17.44
C PHE A 711 4.98 27.47 -17.72
N GLN A 712 6.05 27.39 -16.91
CA GLN A 712 7.03 26.30 -16.99
C GLN A 712 6.40 24.93 -16.77
N MET A 713 5.40 24.80 -15.88
CA MET A 713 4.67 23.54 -15.71
C MET A 713 3.87 23.19 -16.95
N VAL A 714 3.22 24.16 -17.61
CA VAL A 714 2.46 23.95 -18.84
C VAL A 714 3.37 23.51 -19.98
N GLU A 715 4.56 24.11 -20.11
CA GLU A 715 5.57 23.77 -21.12
C GLU A 715 6.20 22.39 -20.84
N ASN A 716 6.35 22.05 -19.57
CA ASN A 716 6.95 20.78 -19.16
C ASN A 716 6.00 19.60 -19.38
N ASN A 717 5.95 19.15 -20.62
CA ASN A 717 5.21 17.95 -21.02
C ASN A 717 6.04 16.67 -20.77
N ARG A 718 6.91 16.66 -19.76
CA ARG A 718 7.57 15.45 -19.31
C ARG A 718 6.49 14.51 -18.78
N ARG A 719 5.92 13.71 -19.68
CA ARG A 719 5.22 12.50 -19.28
C ARG A 719 6.22 11.70 -18.47
N MET A 720 5.85 11.24 -17.30
CA MET A 720 6.65 10.23 -16.63
C MET A 720 6.61 9.00 -17.56
N ASN A 721 7.61 8.90 -18.44
CA ASN A 721 7.76 7.71 -19.29
C ASN A 721 8.16 6.58 -18.34
N ARG A 722 7.17 5.85 -17.89
CA ARG A 722 7.38 4.60 -17.18
C ARG A 722 7.76 3.54 -18.19
N TYR A 723 8.75 2.73 -17.86
CA TYR A 723 9.03 1.54 -18.66
C TYR A 723 7.95 0.51 -18.33
N THR A 724 7.15 0.17 -19.34
CA THR A 724 6.14 -0.89 -19.38
C THR A 724 6.22 -1.54 -20.75
N CYS A 725 5.83 -2.79 -20.88
CA CYS A 725 5.69 -3.44 -22.19
C CYS A 725 4.24 -3.92 -22.43
N LEU A 726 3.30 -3.58 -21.54
CA LEU A 726 1.89 -3.98 -21.67
C LEU A 726 1.30 -3.58 -23.04
N ARG A 727 1.56 -2.34 -23.47
CA ARG A 727 1.10 -1.88 -24.78
C ARG A 727 1.58 -2.81 -25.89
N ASP A 728 2.85 -3.20 -25.85
CA ASP A 728 3.47 -4.02 -26.90
C ASP A 728 2.94 -5.45 -26.87
N MET A 729 2.71 -6.00 -25.67
CA MET A 729 2.08 -7.31 -25.49
C MET A 729 0.65 -7.31 -26.07
N LEU A 730 -0.12 -6.24 -25.84
CA LEU A 730 -1.46 -6.05 -26.41
C LEU A 730 -1.44 -5.92 -27.95
N GLU A 731 -0.47 -5.18 -28.50
CA GLU A 731 -0.30 -5.01 -29.94
C GLU A 731 0.12 -6.32 -30.63
N ALA A 732 0.98 -7.12 -29.99
CA ALA A 732 1.43 -8.41 -30.52
C ALA A 732 0.26 -9.39 -30.72
N GLN A 733 -0.71 -9.41 -29.82
CA GLN A 733 -1.91 -10.23 -29.97
C GLN A 733 -2.83 -9.81 -31.11
N LYS A 734 -2.81 -8.55 -31.52
CA LYS A 734 -3.59 -8.07 -32.66
C LYS A 734 -3.11 -8.67 -34.00
N HIS A 735 -1.84 -9.06 -34.07
CA HIS A 735 -1.21 -9.60 -35.27
C HIS A 735 -1.14 -11.13 -35.29
N ALA A 736 -1.49 -11.79 -34.20
CA ALA A 736 -1.72 -13.22 -34.20
C ALA A 736 -3.07 -13.49 -34.88
N GLU A 737 -3.06 -13.70 -36.22
CA GLU A 737 -4.23 -14.24 -36.90
C GLU A 737 -4.65 -15.55 -36.23
N PRO A 738 -5.95 -15.87 -36.12
CA PRO A 738 -6.38 -17.18 -35.64
C PRO A 738 -5.76 -18.21 -36.60
N GLN A 739 -4.73 -18.91 -36.14
CA GLN A 739 -4.28 -20.12 -36.79
C GLN A 739 -5.47 -21.09 -36.73
N THR A 740 -6.19 -21.15 -37.83
CA THR A 740 -7.16 -22.19 -38.11
C THR A 740 -6.46 -23.55 -37.98
N GLU A 741 -6.93 -24.29 -36.96
CA GLU A 741 -6.81 -25.73 -36.80
C GLU A 741 -5.48 -26.36 -36.39
N GLY A 742 -5.58 -27.08 -35.28
CA GLY A 742 -4.94 -28.35 -35.07
C GLY A 742 -4.01 -28.43 -33.87
N ALA A 743 -4.58 -28.85 -32.76
CA ALA A 743 -3.91 -29.62 -31.72
C ALA A 743 -2.70 -28.96 -31.01
N ALA A 744 -2.96 -28.00 -30.10
CA ALA A 744 -2.02 -27.72 -29.01
C ALA A 744 -2.64 -27.09 -27.76
N SER A 745 -3.98 -26.93 -27.69
CA SER A 745 -4.63 -26.37 -26.49
C SER A 745 -5.28 -27.41 -25.54
N ALA A 746 -5.06 -28.69 -25.82
CA ALA A 746 -5.58 -29.76 -24.96
C ALA A 746 -4.57 -30.26 -23.90
N ASP A 747 -3.30 -29.90 -24.01
CA ASP A 747 -2.27 -30.45 -23.11
C ASP A 747 -1.95 -29.59 -21.86
N LEU A 748 -2.48 -28.38 -21.76
CA LEU A 748 -2.25 -27.54 -20.56
C LEU A 748 -3.25 -27.79 -19.44
N PHE A 749 -4.31 -28.57 -19.69
CA PHE A 749 -5.31 -28.94 -18.67
C PHE A 749 -5.34 -30.45 -18.34
N SER A 750 -4.55 -31.30 -19.04
CA SER A 750 -4.53 -32.73 -18.80
C SER A 750 -3.67 -33.17 -17.62
N ASP A 751 -2.73 -32.35 -17.17
CA ASP A 751 -1.83 -32.73 -16.07
C ASP A 751 -2.45 -32.51 -14.67
N VAL A 752 -3.52 -31.73 -14.56
CA VAL A 752 -4.21 -31.51 -13.28
C VAL A 752 -5.26 -32.61 -12.98
N GLU A 753 -5.82 -33.27 -14.01
CA GLU A 753 -6.76 -34.38 -13.79
C GLU A 753 -6.07 -35.74 -13.56
N ALA A 754 -4.81 -35.89 -13.90
CA ALA A 754 -4.07 -37.12 -13.70
C ALA A 754 -3.54 -37.29 -12.26
N GLU A 755 -3.29 -36.23 -11.52
CA GLU A 755 -2.84 -36.31 -10.13
C GLU A 755 -4.00 -36.53 -9.13
N THR A 756 -5.23 -36.20 -9.49
CA THR A 756 -6.40 -36.40 -8.61
C THR A 756 -6.95 -37.83 -8.68
N LYS A 757 -6.73 -38.57 -9.74
CA LYS A 757 -7.17 -39.97 -9.86
C LYS A 757 -6.26 -40.99 -9.22
N ASN A 758 -5.00 -40.67 -8.97
CA ASN A 758 -4.05 -41.57 -8.32
C ASN A 758 -4.09 -41.53 -6.78
N GLN A 759 -4.86 -40.64 -6.17
CA GLN A 759 -5.05 -40.60 -4.71
C GLN A 759 -6.32 -41.28 -4.21
N GLU A 760 -7.26 -41.64 -5.09
CA GLU A 760 -8.48 -42.38 -4.70
C GLU A 760 -8.38 -43.90 -4.86
N GLU A 761 -7.32 -44.43 -5.47
CA GLU A 761 -7.11 -45.90 -5.56
C GLU A 761 -6.11 -46.49 -4.55
N SER A 762 -5.65 -45.70 -3.57
CA SER A 762 -4.72 -46.19 -2.51
C SER A 762 -5.14 -45.82 -1.10
N SER A 763 -6.46 -45.90 -0.79
CA SER A 763 -6.94 -45.89 0.59
C SER A 763 -7.99 -47.00 0.81
#